data_78f7aebaafab96f8217feed6551c1a58
#
_entry.id   78f7aebaafab96f8217feed6551c1a58
#
_cell.length_a   1.000
_cell.length_b   1.000
_cell.length_c   1.000
_cell.angle_alpha   90.00
_cell.angle_beta   90.00
_cell.angle_gamma   90.00
#
_symmetry.space_group_name_H-M   'P 1'
#
loop_
_entity.id
_entity.type
_entity.pdbx_description
1 polymer ?
#
loop_
_entity_poly.entity_id
_entity_poly.type
_entity_poly.pdbx_seq_one_letter_code
_entity_poly.pdbx_strand_id
1 'polypeptide(L)'
;MKNFILFLLLLALTPMLLMAQQKTINGTVKDLNGVLPGAAISEKGMPANGVIADSDGRFKLTLKGRSNTVIVKLIGFTGQEIDVAGESSIDVVLQPSTQGLDEVVVVGFNQARRITNTGAVSAITGSEIRNVPTANVQNTLMGKLPGFVSQQRSGQPGRDASDFFIRGVSSLNSDGNRPLIIVDDIEYSYDQLQQINVNEIESISILKDASTTAIYGIKGANGVLVVATRRGKSGRPQVNLRLESGQQAPVKTPKFLDAYNTALLVNEAYKNDGLAPMFTAADLELFQNGKDPYGHPNINWYDATFKKHAYQANTNIDISGGTEAVKYFISGGFLTQNGLVKDFSDPRNEVNTNYFFRRYNVRSNFDMRATKTLTLRVDLTARFGDINQPYEANVVSEVYNFEKIHPYSAPLINPNGSYAFAADTKDKLPTINARLANGGYSRSKRTDFNVLVGATQQLDFMTKGLSFTARVAYAGIEQYSRNLFRPEEPPSFHYNPIDESYTLDPRGNYRLQAYRVTGTTDLYSRNVNTQAFLSYDRIFGDHAVNGLALYNRQSYAFKSDIPANFRGFSFKAGYNYKQKYLLDINGAFNGSDRFQAKKRNGFFPAVGVGWSISQEPFFKDHIKSVSLLKLRASYGVVGSDVTSGNRYLYRQEYFYGAGYSFGENDTQQGSIYEGELGNLDVSWEKARKADVGIDVNLFNDRLSFTIDYFHDIRYDQLVRKGSVPDMLGIGFSPTNVAKTSNKGFDGQINYRTSIRQVNINTSLVFQYFKNKVMFKDEAQPAYPWLRETGLPIDQPFGYTFIGYYTPEDITKIQANAHDKPATPLSEYPIQAGDLKYKDINGDGVIDNNDRGPIGRPNLANTVLGLNLGANYKGFSISLLFQGAFGYSFSVVGTGIETFQSQFQPVHQERWTPEQAANAAFPRLTSNPTTVNSARTYMSDFWLIDARYVRLKTIDLGYQLPSRWLPRRLNNARLYLSAYNLLTWTNYDKYQQDPEVASNSAGDAYINQRVVNLGIQIGFK
;
A
#
# COMPACT_ATOMS: atom_id res chain seq x y z
N MET A 1 87.70 39.87 2.79
CA MET A 1 86.39 40.42 3.06
C MET A 1 85.37 40.27 1.87
N LYS A 2 85.80 40.37 0.60
CA LYS A 2 84.85 40.25 -0.56
C LYS A 2 84.19 38.91 -0.65
N ASN A 3 84.87 37.73 -0.36
CA ASN A 3 84.33 36.41 -0.47
C ASN A 3 83.38 35.99 0.70
N PHE A 4 83.47 36.71 1.83
CA PHE A 4 82.59 36.48 2.99
C PHE A 4 81.23 37.16 2.85
N ILE A 5 81.19 38.30 2.16
CA ILE A 5 79.99 39.07 1.85
C ILE A 5 79.17 38.34 0.74
N LEU A 6 79.86 37.74 -0.23
CA LEU A 6 79.19 36.86 -1.24
C LEU A 6 78.55 35.62 -0.68
N PHE A 7 79.17 34.99 0.36
CA PHE A 7 78.60 33.87 1.05
C PHE A 7 77.45 34.21 1.95
N LEU A 8 77.44 35.36 2.58
CA LEU A 8 76.31 35.92 3.34
C LEU A 8 75.15 36.33 2.45
N LEU A 9 75.40 36.86 1.26
CA LEU A 9 74.34 37.18 0.25
C LEU A 9 73.76 35.89 -0.38
N LEU A 10 74.52 34.85 -0.57
CA LEU A 10 74.01 33.52 -1.01
C LEU A 10 73.20 32.85 0.09
N LEU A 11 73.54 33.02 1.38
CA LEU A 11 72.79 32.45 2.52
C LEU A 11 71.51 33.26 2.79
N ALA A 12 71.41 34.48 2.44
CA ALA A 12 70.21 35.35 2.56
C ALA A 12 69.19 35.11 1.44
N LEU A 13 69.62 34.59 0.29
CA LEU A 13 68.78 34.24 -0.84
C LEU A 13 68.18 32.85 -0.78
N THR A 14 68.65 31.95 0.11
CA THR A 14 68.12 30.57 0.27
C THR A 14 66.69 30.48 0.87
N PRO A 15 66.20 31.38 1.73
CA PRO A 15 64.79 31.30 2.20
C PRO A 15 63.76 31.78 1.18
N MET A 16 64.15 32.43 0.07
CA MET A 16 63.15 32.94 -0.93
C MET A 16 62.74 31.87 -1.98
N LEU A 17 63.40 30.73 -2.06
CA LEU A 17 63.10 29.64 -3.03
C LEU A 17 62.28 28.49 -2.47
N LEU A 18 61.78 28.59 -1.21
CA LEU A 18 60.91 27.58 -0.56
C LEU A 18 59.53 28.12 -0.18
N MET A 19 59.02 29.14 -0.87
CA MET A 19 57.59 29.44 -0.87
C MET A 19 56.95 28.43 -1.82
N ALA A 20 56.54 27.27 -1.30
CA ALA A 20 55.61 26.39 -1.96
C ALA A 20 54.36 27.19 -2.30
N GLN A 21 54.04 27.37 -3.59
CA GLN A 21 52.82 28.00 -4.03
C GLN A 21 51.64 27.23 -3.41
N GLN A 22 51.02 27.87 -2.38
CA GLN A 22 49.81 27.26 -1.79
C GLN A 22 48.73 27.29 -2.85
N LYS A 23 48.36 26.14 -3.34
CA LYS A 23 47.29 25.98 -4.34
C LYS A 23 45.94 26.16 -3.69
N THR A 24 45.15 27.12 -4.18
CA THR A 24 43.78 27.33 -3.72
C THR A 24 42.79 26.76 -4.75
N ILE A 25 41.91 25.89 -4.30
CA ILE A 25 40.85 25.29 -5.09
C ILE A 25 39.51 25.94 -4.72
N ASN A 26 38.83 26.44 -5.71
CA ASN A 26 37.45 26.89 -5.59
C ASN A 26 36.51 25.84 -6.20
N GLY A 27 35.26 25.79 -5.76
CA GLY A 27 34.34 24.87 -6.38
C GLY A 27 32.93 24.98 -5.87
N THR A 28 32.03 24.18 -6.50
CA THR A 28 30.65 24.06 -6.09
C THR A 28 30.29 22.59 -5.87
N VAL A 29 29.62 22.28 -4.77
CA VAL A 29 29.08 20.96 -4.48
C VAL A 29 27.59 20.97 -4.75
N LYS A 30 27.12 20.03 -5.57
CA LYS A 30 25.71 19.89 -5.97
C LYS A 30 25.31 18.42 -6.11
N ASP A 31 24.01 18.13 -6.17
CA ASP A 31 23.45 16.86 -6.60
C ASP A 31 22.63 17.06 -7.89
N LEU A 32 21.82 16.06 -8.26
CA LEU A 32 20.93 16.17 -9.43
C LEU A 32 19.75 17.15 -9.22
N ASN A 33 19.47 17.52 -7.95
CA ASN A 33 18.34 18.36 -7.59
C ASN A 33 18.75 19.82 -7.25
N GLY A 34 20.04 20.08 -7.04
CA GLY A 34 20.53 21.45 -6.75
C GLY A 34 21.87 21.47 -6.03
N VAL A 35 22.22 22.66 -5.50
CA VAL A 35 23.44 22.85 -4.71
C VAL A 35 23.30 22.21 -3.32
N LEU A 36 24.43 21.76 -2.76
CA LEU A 36 24.51 21.07 -1.49
C LEU A 36 25.26 21.91 -0.44
N PRO A 37 24.57 22.82 0.28
CA PRO A 37 25.16 23.55 1.39
C PRO A 37 25.57 22.62 2.51
N GLY A 38 26.65 22.97 3.23
CA GLY A 38 27.10 22.19 4.37
C GLY A 38 27.95 20.97 4.03
N ALA A 39 28.25 20.72 2.75
CA ALA A 39 29.20 19.68 2.36
C ALA A 39 30.58 20.00 2.96
N ALA A 40 31.23 18.99 3.56
CA ALA A 40 32.58 19.10 4.11
C ALA A 40 33.60 18.74 3.04
N ILE A 41 34.53 19.64 2.76
CA ILE A 41 35.62 19.47 1.80
C ILE A 41 36.93 19.49 2.59
N SER A 42 37.74 18.44 2.51
CA SER A 42 39.03 18.36 3.23
C SER A 42 40.13 17.85 2.32
N GLU A 43 41.37 18.21 2.62
CA GLU A 43 42.56 17.73 1.96
C GLU A 43 42.86 16.29 2.38
N LYS A 44 43.13 15.39 1.41
CA LYS A 44 43.47 13.98 1.70
C LYS A 44 44.79 13.90 2.48
N GLY A 45 44.72 13.22 3.63
CA GLY A 45 45.89 13.10 4.54
C GLY A 45 46.01 14.25 5.57
N MET A 46 45.21 15.33 5.46
CA MET A 46 45.13 16.40 6.44
C MET A 46 43.67 16.77 6.77
N PRO A 47 42.96 15.94 7.54
CA PRO A 47 41.54 16.17 7.85
C PRO A 47 41.25 17.52 8.55
N ALA A 48 42.21 18.07 9.28
CA ALA A 48 42.12 19.37 9.94
C ALA A 48 42.18 20.57 8.96
N ASN A 49 42.65 20.34 7.71
CA ASN A 49 42.58 21.33 6.64
C ASN A 49 41.32 21.10 5.81
N GLY A 50 40.21 21.61 6.27
CA GLY A 50 38.90 21.48 5.62
C GLY A 50 38.07 22.73 5.72
N VAL A 51 37.11 22.86 4.81
CA VAL A 51 36.11 23.93 4.73
C VAL A 51 34.72 23.29 4.52
N ILE A 52 33.71 24.09 4.84
CA ILE A 52 32.31 23.71 4.62
C ILE A 52 31.76 24.54 3.47
N ALA A 53 31.05 23.91 2.55
CA ALA A 53 30.36 24.59 1.45
C ALA A 53 29.32 25.57 2.00
N ASP A 54 29.28 26.79 1.45
CA ASP A 54 28.35 27.84 1.82
C ASP A 54 26.90 27.55 1.37
N SER A 55 26.00 28.51 1.57
CA SER A 55 24.57 28.39 1.20
C SER A 55 24.35 28.20 -0.30
N ASP A 56 25.30 28.57 -1.15
CA ASP A 56 25.26 28.35 -2.60
C ASP A 56 26.03 27.11 -3.03
N GLY A 57 26.40 26.24 -2.05
CA GLY A 57 27.20 25.04 -2.29
C GLY A 57 28.67 25.34 -2.66
N ARG A 58 29.15 26.59 -2.56
CA ARG A 58 30.47 26.98 -2.98
C ARG A 58 31.48 26.80 -1.83
N PHE A 59 32.70 26.44 -2.20
CA PHE A 59 33.80 26.35 -1.25
C PHE A 59 35.10 26.95 -1.81
N LYS A 60 36.00 27.31 -0.90
CA LYS A 60 37.35 27.73 -1.19
C LYS A 60 38.31 27.08 -0.22
N LEU A 61 39.13 26.12 -0.69
CA LEU A 61 40.11 25.38 0.12
C LEU A 61 41.52 25.64 -0.38
N THR A 62 42.38 26.08 0.51
CA THR A 62 43.82 26.20 0.23
C THR A 62 44.52 24.93 0.71
N LEU A 63 45.17 24.20 -0.21
CA LEU A 63 45.92 23.00 0.11
C LEU A 63 47.20 23.38 0.85
N LYS A 64 47.47 22.66 1.97
CA LYS A 64 48.65 22.90 2.87
C LYS A 64 49.61 21.74 2.88
N GLY A 65 49.19 20.58 2.40
CA GLY A 65 49.97 19.35 2.32
C GLY A 65 50.55 19.09 0.95
N ARG A 66 51.07 17.85 0.75
CA ARG A 66 51.63 17.42 -0.53
C ARG A 66 50.60 16.67 -1.42
N SER A 67 49.38 16.51 -0.94
CA SER A 67 48.31 15.83 -1.68
C SER A 67 47.57 16.79 -2.59
N ASN A 68 47.41 16.40 -3.87
CA ASN A 68 46.52 17.09 -4.81
C ASN A 68 45.12 16.51 -4.84
N THR A 69 44.70 15.79 -3.80
CA THR A 69 43.39 15.15 -3.72
C THR A 69 42.55 15.81 -2.64
N VAL A 70 41.34 16.20 -2.97
CA VAL A 70 40.32 16.66 -2.01
C VAL A 70 39.27 15.58 -1.79
N ILE A 71 38.81 15.47 -0.55
CA ILE A 71 37.72 14.57 -0.16
C ILE A 71 36.49 15.44 0.12
N VAL A 72 35.41 15.17 -0.58
CA VAL A 72 34.13 15.87 -0.40
C VAL A 72 33.12 14.90 0.20
N LYS A 73 32.51 15.27 1.33
CA LYS A 73 31.54 14.45 2.07
C LYS A 73 30.32 15.28 2.49
N LEU A 74 29.14 14.68 2.42
CA LEU A 74 27.93 15.24 2.99
C LEU A 74 27.07 14.08 3.50
N ILE A 75 26.43 14.26 4.65
CA ILE A 75 25.53 13.25 5.23
C ILE A 75 24.38 12.99 4.24
N GLY A 76 24.13 11.73 3.94
CA GLY A 76 23.14 11.33 2.93
C GLY A 76 23.65 11.27 1.49
N PHE A 77 24.95 11.49 1.28
CA PHE A 77 25.60 11.42 -0.05
C PHE A 77 26.84 10.54 -0.02
N THR A 78 27.14 9.93 -1.16
CA THR A 78 28.39 9.15 -1.33
C THR A 78 29.56 10.12 -1.41
N GLY A 79 30.52 10.02 -0.49
CA GLY A 79 31.70 10.85 -0.51
C GLY A 79 32.56 10.59 -1.77
N GLN A 80 33.20 11.63 -2.30
CA GLN A 80 34.06 11.55 -3.49
C GLN A 80 35.48 12.01 -3.15
N GLU A 81 36.49 11.32 -3.71
CA GLU A 81 37.86 11.75 -3.74
C GLU A 81 38.17 12.27 -5.16
N ILE A 82 38.67 13.51 -5.25
CA ILE A 82 38.87 14.20 -6.52
C ILE A 82 40.32 14.64 -6.60
N ASP A 83 41.02 14.21 -7.64
CA ASP A 83 42.35 14.72 -7.94
C ASP A 83 42.25 16.11 -8.61
N VAL A 84 42.85 17.08 -7.97
CA VAL A 84 42.83 18.49 -8.39
C VAL A 84 44.20 18.98 -8.91
N ALA A 85 45.11 18.04 -9.32
CA ALA A 85 46.49 18.40 -9.71
C ALA A 85 46.58 19.47 -10.82
N GLY A 86 45.64 19.43 -11.80
CA GLY A 86 45.58 20.38 -12.92
C GLY A 86 44.55 21.48 -12.83
N GLU A 87 43.71 21.51 -11.76
CA GLU A 87 42.51 22.35 -11.70
C GLU A 87 42.58 23.38 -10.56
N SER A 88 42.08 24.60 -10.80
CA SER A 88 41.90 25.65 -9.79
C SER A 88 40.43 25.85 -9.41
N SER A 89 39.49 25.22 -10.17
CA SER A 89 38.08 25.23 -9.92
C SER A 89 37.43 23.88 -10.29
N ILE A 90 36.60 23.31 -9.39
CA ILE A 90 35.93 22.01 -9.59
C ILE A 90 34.45 22.11 -9.28
N ASP A 91 33.64 21.44 -10.08
CA ASP A 91 32.23 21.21 -9.82
C ASP A 91 32.03 19.76 -9.38
N VAL A 92 31.62 19.57 -8.13
CA VAL A 92 31.43 18.25 -7.53
C VAL A 92 29.96 17.89 -7.53
N VAL A 93 29.62 16.78 -8.20
CA VAL A 93 28.25 16.25 -8.17
C VAL A 93 28.23 15.03 -7.24
N LEU A 94 27.71 15.20 -6.01
CA LEU A 94 27.54 14.09 -5.08
C LEU A 94 26.27 13.30 -5.43
N GLN A 95 26.37 11.98 -5.33
CA GLN A 95 25.24 11.10 -5.50
C GLN A 95 24.57 10.86 -4.13
N PRO A 96 23.23 10.89 -4.03
CA PRO A 96 22.56 10.48 -2.80
C PRO A 96 22.99 9.08 -2.40
N SER A 97 23.37 8.91 -1.14
CA SER A 97 23.71 7.62 -0.56
C SER A 97 22.44 6.95 -0.07
N THR A 98 22.00 5.88 -0.69
CA THR A 98 20.86 5.12 -0.20
C THR A 98 21.20 4.29 1.04
N GLN A 99 22.48 4.10 1.37
CA GLN A 99 22.93 3.39 2.57
C GLN A 99 24.41 3.69 2.91
N GLY A 100 24.69 4.92 3.37
CA GLY A 100 26.00 5.21 3.97
C GLY A 100 26.07 4.75 5.44
N LEU A 101 27.27 4.47 5.97
CA LEU A 101 27.49 4.20 7.41
C LEU A 101 26.97 5.33 8.32
N ASP A 102 26.88 6.55 7.79
CA ASP A 102 26.34 7.74 8.46
C ASP A 102 24.87 8.00 8.13
N GLU A 103 24.18 7.07 7.45
CA GLU A 103 22.74 7.20 7.18
C GLU A 103 21.97 7.30 8.49
N VAL A 104 21.20 8.38 8.62
CA VAL A 104 20.36 8.64 9.78
C VAL A 104 18.98 8.06 9.50
N VAL A 105 18.55 7.12 10.32
CA VAL A 105 17.21 6.54 10.29
C VAL A 105 16.38 7.10 11.44
N VAL A 106 15.10 7.37 11.19
CA VAL A 106 14.18 7.80 12.25
C VAL A 106 13.74 6.56 13.03
N VAL A 107 14.13 6.48 14.30
CA VAL A 107 13.79 5.37 15.20
C VAL A 107 13.05 5.95 16.41
N GLY A 108 11.74 5.82 16.41
CA GLY A 108 10.92 6.42 17.43
C GLY A 108 10.98 7.95 17.39
N PHE A 109 11.14 8.57 18.55
CA PHE A 109 11.24 10.01 18.70
C PHE A 109 12.67 10.55 18.53
N ASN A 110 13.62 9.70 18.12
CA ASN A 110 15.03 10.04 17.92
C ASN A 110 15.50 9.65 16.53
N GLN A 111 16.57 10.32 16.09
CA GLN A 111 17.35 9.93 14.92
C GLN A 111 18.53 9.09 15.36
N ALA A 112 18.68 7.89 14.81
CA ALA A 112 19.80 7.01 15.07
C ALA A 112 20.65 6.82 13.80
N ARG A 113 21.96 6.74 13.94
CA ARG A 113 22.81 6.33 12.82
C ARG A 113 22.66 4.82 12.60
N ARG A 114 22.63 4.38 11.36
CA ARG A 114 22.50 2.96 11.02
C ARG A 114 23.54 2.08 11.71
N ILE A 115 24.77 2.55 11.83
CA ILE A 115 25.86 1.80 12.47
C ILE A 115 25.60 1.51 13.96
N THR A 116 24.93 2.43 14.67
CA THR A 116 24.66 2.32 16.11
C THR A 116 23.25 1.81 16.43
N ASN A 117 22.42 1.51 15.44
CA ASN A 117 21.07 0.98 15.65
C ASN A 117 21.12 -0.53 15.88
N THR A 118 20.47 -1.03 16.95
CA THR A 118 20.39 -2.47 17.29
C THR A 118 19.18 -3.15 16.69
N GLY A 119 18.14 -2.39 16.28
CA GLY A 119 16.87 -2.94 15.83
C GLY A 119 16.76 -3.08 14.32
N ALA A 120 15.74 -3.82 13.88
CA ALA A 120 15.40 -4.03 12.47
C ALA A 120 14.63 -2.84 11.90
N VAL A 121 15.30 -1.99 11.12
CA VAL A 121 14.74 -0.80 10.47
C VAL A 121 15.03 -0.84 8.98
N SER A 122 13.99 -0.57 8.18
CA SER A 122 14.14 -0.32 6.73
C SER A 122 13.73 1.10 6.43
N ALA A 123 14.49 1.82 5.63
CA ALA A 123 14.20 3.22 5.29
C ALA A 123 14.34 3.48 3.79
N ILE A 124 13.60 4.46 3.29
CA ILE A 124 13.66 4.97 1.92
C ILE A 124 13.58 6.49 1.95
N THR A 125 14.33 7.14 1.07
CA THR A 125 14.29 8.59 0.94
C THR A 125 13.13 9.07 0.07
N GLY A 126 12.64 10.30 0.32
CA GLY A 126 11.60 10.91 -0.50
C GLY A 126 12.01 11.03 -1.97
N SER A 127 13.31 11.23 -2.27
CA SER A 127 13.81 11.30 -3.65
C SER A 127 13.60 10.02 -4.44
N GLU A 128 13.63 8.85 -3.81
CA GLU A 128 13.44 7.55 -4.47
C GLU A 128 11.96 7.25 -4.79
N ILE A 129 11.02 7.92 -4.13
CA ILE A 129 9.60 7.67 -4.30
C ILE A 129 8.86 8.76 -5.09
N ARG A 130 9.41 9.99 -5.18
CA ARG A 130 8.74 11.14 -5.83
C ARG A 130 8.43 10.93 -7.30
N ASN A 131 9.25 10.16 -8.03
CA ASN A 131 9.10 9.99 -9.48
C ASN A 131 8.10 8.90 -9.89
N VAL A 132 7.41 8.28 -8.93
CA VAL A 132 6.37 7.29 -9.22
C VAL A 132 5.05 8.01 -9.51
N PRO A 133 4.45 7.84 -10.71
CA PRO A 133 3.26 8.59 -11.11
C PRO A 133 1.98 7.98 -10.52
N THR A 134 1.83 8.01 -9.20
CA THR A 134 0.67 7.55 -8.45
C THR A 134 0.16 8.63 -7.49
N ALA A 135 -1.13 8.63 -7.21
CA ALA A 135 -1.76 9.54 -6.26
C ALA A 135 -1.43 9.23 -4.80
N ASN A 136 -1.15 7.95 -4.49
CA ASN A 136 -1.04 7.44 -3.13
C ASN A 136 0.39 7.02 -2.78
N VAL A 137 0.83 7.44 -1.58
CA VAL A 137 2.17 7.12 -1.09
C VAL A 137 2.38 5.61 -0.88
N GLN A 138 1.36 4.87 -0.43
CA GLN A 138 1.45 3.42 -0.23
C GLN A 138 1.89 2.69 -1.50
N ASN A 139 1.39 3.13 -2.66
CA ASN A 139 1.69 2.52 -3.95
C ASN A 139 3.15 2.74 -4.40
N THR A 140 3.85 3.72 -3.81
CA THR A 140 5.25 4.02 -4.13
C THR A 140 6.24 3.11 -3.40
N LEU A 141 5.80 2.41 -2.34
CA LEU A 141 6.67 1.64 -1.43
C LEU A 141 6.83 0.18 -1.83
N MET A 142 5.96 -0.33 -2.69
CA MET A 142 5.94 -1.72 -3.13
C MET A 142 7.27 -2.12 -3.78
N GLY A 143 7.88 -3.20 -3.30
CA GLY A 143 9.15 -3.73 -3.83
C GLY A 143 10.38 -2.86 -3.56
N LYS A 144 10.26 -1.82 -2.71
CA LYS A 144 11.37 -0.94 -2.33
C LYS A 144 11.81 -1.06 -0.87
N LEU A 145 10.90 -1.48 0.03
CA LEU A 145 11.18 -1.59 1.46
C LEU A 145 11.11 -3.05 1.92
N PRO A 146 12.21 -3.63 2.46
CA PRO A 146 12.20 -4.96 3.09
C PRO A 146 11.19 -5.04 4.24
N GLY A 147 10.38 -6.09 4.24
CA GLY A 147 9.34 -6.27 5.26
C GLY A 147 7.99 -5.61 4.92
N PHE A 148 7.87 -4.89 3.80
CA PHE A 148 6.63 -4.23 3.37
C PHE A 148 5.89 -5.09 2.34
N VAL A 149 4.71 -5.58 2.71
CA VAL A 149 3.78 -6.32 1.83
C VAL A 149 2.62 -5.42 1.51
N SER A 150 2.26 -5.28 0.27
CA SER A 150 1.08 -4.50 -0.10
C SER A 150 0.39 -5.06 -1.33
N GLN A 151 -0.89 -4.71 -1.48
CA GLN A 151 -1.75 -5.17 -2.55
C GLN A 151 -2.70 -4.05 -2.96
N GLN A 152 -2.70 -3.68 -4.23
CA GLN A 152 -3.59 -2.66 -4.79
C GLN A 152 -4.88 -3.33 -5.29
N ARG A 153 -5.97 -3.22 -4.51
CA ARG A 153 -7.22 -3.92 -4.78
C ARG A 153 -8.17 -3.19 -5.73
N SER A 154 -7.92 -1.92 -6.03
CA SER A 154 -8.74 -1.10 -6.91
C SER A 154 -7.91 -0.02 -7.60
N GLY A 155 -8.27 0.33 -8.83
CA GLY A 155 -7.72 1.46 -9.57
C GLY A 155 -8.66 2.67 -9.64
N GLN A 156 -9.74 2.70 -8.85
CA GLN A 156 -10.73 3.79 -8.87
C GLN A 156 -10.08 5.11 -8.43
N PRO A 157 -10.25 6.22 -9.17
CA PRO A 157 -9.71 7.51 -8.80
C PRO A 157 -10.07 7.91 -7.35
N GLY A 158 -9.03 8.23 -6.55
CA GLY A 158 -9.17 8.59 -5.13
C GLY A 158 -9.45 7.42 -4.16
N ARG A 159 -9.56 6.18 -4.66
CA ARG A 159 -9.73 4.94 -3.88
C ARG A 159 -8.77 3.83 -4.34
N ASP A 160 -7.65 4.19 -4.93
CA ASP A 160 -6.64 3.31 -5.50
C ASP A 160 -5.45 3.04 -4.57
N ALA A 161 -5.58 3.34 -3.26
CA ALA A 161 -4.56 3.06 -2.27
C ALA A 161 -4.42 1.55 -2.00
N SER A 162 -3.17 1.08 -1.87
CA SER A 162 -2.90 -0.30 -1.49
C SER A 162 -3.13 -0.54 0.00
N ASP A 163 -3.74 -1.66 0.34
CA ASP A 163 -3.62 -2.24 1.68
C ASP A 163 -2.18 -2.70 1.90
N PHE A 164 -1.65 -2.52 3.10
CA PHE A 164 -0.28 -2.94 3.40
C PHE A 164 -0.11 -3.50 4.81
N PHE A 165 0.90 -4.37 4.95
CA PHE A 165 1.27 -5.05 6.18
C PHE A 165 2.78 -5.03 6.34
N ILE A 166 3.27 -5.09 7.58
CA ILE A 166 4.69 -5.25 7.89
C ILE A 166 4.93 -6.71 8.30
N ARG A 167 5.76 -7.43 7.51
CA ARG A 167 6.04 -8.86 7.69
C ARG A 167 4.80 -9.78 7.59
N GLY A 168 3.73 -9.30 6.92
CA GLY A 168 2.50 -10.06 6.66
C GLY A 168 1.48 -10.02 7.80
N VAL A 169 0.60 -11.02 7.83
CA VAL A 169 -0.51 -11.15 8.78
C VAL A 169 -0.10 -12.07 9.93
N SER A 170 -0.38 -11.66 11.17
CA SER A 170 -0.02 -12.42 12.37
C SER A 170 -1.13 -12.50 13.42
N SER A 171 -2.22 -11.72 13.29
CA SER A 171 -3.40 -11.77 14.15
C SER A 171 -4.59 -12.40 13.43
N LEU A 172 -5.42 -13.14 14.18
CA LEU A 172 -6.74 -13.64 13.72
C LEU A 172 -7.77 -12.51 13.64
N ASN A 173 -7.51 -11.38 14.31
CA ASN A 173 -8.29 -10.17 14.17
C ASN A 173 -7.75 -9.35 12.98
N SER A 174 -8.56 -9.13 11.95
CA SER A 174 -8.16 -8.40 10.74
C SER A 174 -7.66 -6.99 11.03
N ASP A 175 -8.34 -6.24 11.89
CA ASP A 175 -7.91 -4.90 12.31
C ASP A 175 -6.64 -4.93 13.16
N GLY A 176 -6.38 -6.07 13.83
CA GLY A 176 -5.16 -6.35 14.58
C GLY A 176 -3.91 -6.55 13.72
N ASN A 177 -3.99 -6.50 12.41
CA ASN A 177 -2.84 -6.66 11.50
C ASN A 177 -2.32 -5.35 10.90
N ARG A 178 -3.04 -4.24 11.11
CA ARG A 178 -2.66 -2.94 10.56
C ARG A 178 -1.49 -2.32 11.33
N PRO A 179 -0.39 -1.87 10.64
CA PRO A 179 0.69 -1.15 11.29
C PRO A 179 0.25 0.21 11.84
N LEU A 180 0.94 0.69 12.87
CA LEU A 180 0.83 2.07 13.32
C LEU A 180 1.48 3.01 12.30
N ILE A 181 0.83 4.12 11.99
CA ILE A 181 1.33 5.13 11.06
C ILE A 181 1.61 6.42 11.84
N ILE A 182 2.85 6.88 11.79
CA ILE A 182 3.28 8.13 12.42
C ILE A 182 3.81 9.07 11.35
N VAL A 183 3.27 10.28 11.28
CA VAL A 183 3.71 11.34 10.37
C VAL A 183 4.11 12.56 11.22
N ASP A 184 5.39 12.91 11.21
CA ASP A 184 5.94 14.02 12.01
C ASP A 184 5.51 13.97 13.49
N ASP A 185 5.55 12.76 14.08
CA ASP A 185 5.17 12.47 15.48
C ASP A 185 3.65 12.47 15.77
N ILE A 186 2.80 12.64 14.74
CA ILE A 186 1.34 12.53 14.83
C ILE A 186 0.88 11.15 14.31
N GLU A 187 -0.02 10.50 15.03
CA GLU A 187 -0.65 9.27 14.55
C GLU A 187 -1.69 9.56 13.46
N TYR A 188 -1.54 8.91 12.32
CA TYR A 188 -2.43 8.99 11.16
C TYR A 188 -3.20 7.68 10.97
N SER A 189 -4.41 7.78 10.44
CA SER A 189 -5.14 6.63 9.91
C SER A 189 -4.62 6.23 8.53
N TYR A 190 -4.99 5.02 8.05
CA TYR A 190 -4.72 4.58 6.69
C TYR A 190 -5.25 5.59 5.65
N ASP A 191 -6.47 6.11 5.90
CA ASP A 191 -7.10 7.09 5.03
C ASP A 191 -6.37 8.44 5.01
N GLN A 192 -5.72 8.84 6.10
CA GLN A 192 -4.90 10.04 6.13
C GLN A 192 -3.57 9.85 5.41
N LEU A 193 -2.96 8.66 5.51
CA LEU A 193 -1.71 8.36 4.82
C LEU A 193 -1.86 8.46 3.30
N GLN A 194 -2.94 7.93 2.73
CA GLN A 194 -3.19 7.99 1.29
C GLN A 194 -3.31 9.42 0.75
N GLN A 195 -3.66 10.39 1.59
CA GLN A 195 -3.80 11.79 1.19
C GLN A 195 -2.49 12.58 1.23
N ILE A 196 -1.37 11.99 1.72
CA ILE A 196 -0.08 12.67 1.79
C ILE A 196 0.48 12.85 0.37
N ASN A 197 0.96 14.07 0.08
CA ASN A 197 1.68 14.33 -1.16
C ASN A 197 3.12 13.80 -1.06
N VAL A 198 3.52 12.96 -1.99
CA VAL A 198 4.87 12.35 -2.03
C VAL A 198 5.98 13.40 -2.06
N ASN A 199 5.73 14.59 -2.65
CA ASN A 199 6.69 15.68 -2.71
C ASN A 199 6.98 16.34 -1.35
N GLU A 200 6.10 16.17 -0.35
CA GLU A 200 6.28 16.63 1.01
C GLU A 200 7.18 15.72 1.85
N ILE A 201 7.48 14.50 1.38
CA ILE A 201 8.17 13.47 2.16
C ILE A 201 9.68 13.63 2.04
N GLU A 202 10.37 13.62 3.19
CA GLU A 202 11.84 13.54 3.28
C GLU A 202 12.30 12.08 3.33
N SER A 203 11.67 11.26 4.21
CA SER A 203 11.96 9.83 4.34
C SER A 203 10.79 9.05 4.91
N ILE A 204 10.77 7.74 4.63
CA ILE A 204 9.85 6.78 5.25
C ILE A 204 10.70 5.67 5.87
N SER A 205 10.44 5.35 7.14
CA SER A 205 11.08 4.26 7.86
C SER A 205 10.04 3.26 8.35
N ILE A 206 10.38 1.97 8.33
CA ILE A 206 9.58 0.90 8.89
C ILE A 206 10.33 0.31 10.07
N LEU A 207 9.69 0.31 11.25
CA LEU A 207 10.17 -0.31 12.47
C LEU A 207 9.52 -1.68 12.59
N LYS A 208 10.33 -2.75 12.62
CA LYS A 208 9.83 -4.12 12.42
C LYS A 208 9.88 -4.99 13.67
N ASP A 209 10.81 -4.73 14.58
CA ASP A 209 11.12 -5.54 15.74
C ASP A 209 10.68 -4.91 17.08
N ALA A 210 10.77 -5.66 18.17
CA ALA A 210 10.37 -5.17 19.48
C ALA A 210 11.24 -4.03 19.99
N SER A 211 12.56 -4.05 19.72
CA SER A 211 13.49 -3.02 20.19
C SER A 211 13.17 -1.63 19.62
N THR A 212 12.69 -1.55 18.38
CA THR A 212 12.32 -0.28 17.75
C THR A 212 10.89 0.13 18.02
N THR A 213 9.97 -0.84 18.21
CA THR A 213 8.52 -0.54 18.35
C THR A 213 8.04 -0.43 19.79
N ALA A 214 8.79 -0.95 20.79
CA ALA A 214 8.36 -0.93 22.20
C ALA A 214 8.09 0.48 22.74
N ILE A 215 8.76 1.51 22.24
CA ILE A 215 8.52 2.91 22.65
C ILE A 215 7.09 3.39 22.31
N TYR A 216 6.46 2.79 21.28
CA TYR A 216 5.07 3.03 20.91
C TYR A 216 4.10 2.12 21.68
N GLY A 217 4.64 1.19 22.50
CA GLY A 217 3.90 0.32 23.40
C GLY A 217 2.89 -0.55 22.66
N ILE A 218 1.63 -0.41 23.06
CA ILE A 218 0.51 -1.23 22.56
C ILE A 218 0.18 -1.06 21.07
N LYS A 219 0.62 -0.01 20.46
CA LYS A 219 0.34 0.25 19.04
C LYS A 219 1.47 -0.27 18.12
N GLY A 220 2.57 -0.77 18.71
CA GLY A 220 3.74 -1.27 17.98
C GLY A 220 3.67 -2.73 17.54
N ALA A 221 2.63 -3.50 17.90
CA ALA A 221 2.55 -4.94 17.66
C ALA A 221 2.72 -5.36 16.20
N ASN A 222 2.19 -4.56 15.27
CA ASN A 222 2.21 -4.83 13.83
C ASN A 222 3.32 -4.08 13.07
N GLY A 223 4.30 -3.55 13.82
CA GLY A 223 5.29 -2.64 13.28
C GLY A 223 4.79 -1.20 13.18
N VAL A 224 5.69 -0.28 12.86
CA VAL A 224 5.38 1.16 12.75
C VAL A 224 5.92 1.70 11.44
N LEU A 225 5.07 2.39 10.69
CA LEU A 225 5.46 3.19 9.53
C LEU A 225 5.68 4.63 10.00
N VAL A 226 6.90 5.12 9.92
CA VAL A 226 7.27 6.49 10.29
C VAL A 226 7.55 7.30 9.04
N VAL A 227 6.81 8.37 8.83
CA VAL A 227 6.98 9.30 7.72
C VAL A 227 7.53 10.61 8.27
N ALA A 228 8.71 11.00 7.84
CA ALA A 228 9.27 12.31 8.10
C ALA A 228 9.02 13.21 6.89
N THR A 229 8.47 14.41 7.13
CA THR A 229 8.26 15.39 6.05
C THR A 229 9.42 16.38 5.94
N ARG A 230 9.52 17.01 4.78
CA ARG A 230 10.59 17.97 4.47
C ARG A 230 10.51 19.18 5.39
N ARG A 231 11.68 19.66 5.81
CA ARG A 231 11.83 20.84 6.68
C ARG A 231 12.77 21.84 6.04
N GLY A 232 12.70 23.10 6.50
CA GLY A 232 13.60 24.16 6.08
C GLY A 232 15.04 23.91 6.51
N LYS A 233 15.98 24.40 5.70
CA LYS A 233 17.42 24.43 6.01
C LYS A 233 17.89 25.89 6.04
N SER A 234 18.93 26.21 6.82
CA SER A 234 19.54 27.52 6.75
C SER A 234 20.09 27.76 5.35
N GLY A 235 19.78 28.91 4.76
CA GLY A 235 20.20 29.27 3.42
C GLY A 235 19.17 30.15 2.71
N ARG A 236 19.51 30.57 1.50
CA ARG A 236 18.61 31.39 0.66
C ARG A 236 17.35 30.61 0.33
N PRO A 237 16.19 31.28 0.15
CA PRO A 237 14.97 30.64 -0.29
C PRO A 237 15.19 29.89 -1.62
N GLN A 238 14.79 28.64 -1.67
CA GLN A 238 14.78 27.82 -2.89
C GLN A 238 13.32 27.53 -3.24
N VAL A 239 12.93 27.84 -4.46
CA VAL A 239 11.61 27.55 -5.00
C VAL A 239 11.73 26.43 -6.01
N ASN A 240 10.96 25.35 -5.83
CA ASN A 240 10.89 24.25 -6.78
C ASN A 240 9.47 24.14 -7.32
N LEU A 241 9.33 23.97 -8.63
CA LEU A 241 8.08 23.72 -9.34
C LEU A 241 8.19 22.39 -10.04
N ARG A 242 7.17 21.54 -9.87
CA ARG A 242 7.02 20.26 -10.55
C ARG A 242 5.67 20.21 -11.25
N LEU A 243 5.69 19.95 -12.54
CA LEU A 243 4.51 19.79 -13.38
C LEU A 243 4.54 18.40 -14.02
N GLU A 244 3.47 17.65 -13.91
CA GLU A 244 3.29 16.34 -14.51
C GLU A 244 1.94 16.27 -15.21
N SER A 245 1.93 15.71 -16.39
CA SER A 245 0.72 15.44 -17.16
C SER A 245 0.85 14.07 -17.81
N GLY A 246 -0.21 13.28 -17.81
CA GLY A 246 -0.16 11.95 -18.38
C GLY A 246 -1.52 11.30 -18.56
N GLN A 247 -1.45 10.05 -18.98
CA GLN A 247 -2.58 9.22 -19.28
C GLN A 247 -2.59 7.97 -18.42
N GLN A 248 -3.78 7.54 -18.07
CA GLN A 248 -4.09 6.28 -17.40
C GLN A 248 -4.81 5.36 -18.40
N ALA A 249 -4.50 4.07 -18.33
CA ALA A 249 -5.21 3.03 -19.09
C ALA A 249 -5.35 1.78 -18.20
N PRO A 250 -6.35 0.91 -18.40
CA PRO A 250 -6.46 -0.34 -17.65
C PRO A 250 -5.22 -1.21 -17.82
N VAL A 251 -4.77 -1.89 -16.75
CA VAL A 251 -3.67 -2.88 -16.83
C VAL A 251 -4.10 -4.07 -17.70
N LYS A 252 -5.35 -4.49 -17.56
CA LYS A 252 -6.03 -5.54 -18.35
C LYS A 252 -7.42 -5.06 -18.74
N THR A 253 -7.86 -5.39 -19.92
CA THR A 253 -9.23 -5.17 -20.40
C THR A 253 -9.94 -6.50 -20.50
N PRO A 254 -11.15 -6.66 -19.93
CA PRO A 254 -11.91 -7.88 -20.10
C PRO A 254 -12.25 -8.07 -21.59
N LYS A 255 -12.27 -9.33 -22.01
CA LYS A 255 -12.73 -9.70 -23.34
C LYS A 255 -14.00 -10.52 -23.16
N PHE A 256 -15.10 -9.98 -23.61
CA PHE A 256 -16.37 -10.67 -23.66
C PHE A 256 -16.62 -11.24 -25.06
N LEU A 257 -17.39 -12.33 -25.14
CA LEU A 257 -17.83 -12.86 -26.42
C LEU A 257 -18.90 -11.96 -27.03
N ASP A 258 -18.95 -11.91 -28.35
CA ASP A 258 -20.00 -11.21 -29.11
C ASP A 258 -21.36 -11.92 -29.00
N ALA A 259 -22.40 -11.29 -29.52
CA ALA A 259 -23.76 -11.81 -29.46
C ALA A 259 -23.90 -13.19 -30.08
N TYR A 260 -23.28 -13.44 -31.25
CA TYR A 260 -23.34 -14.71 -31.95
C TYR A 260 -22.71 -15.85 -31.12
N ASN A 261 -21.46 -15.66 -30.69
CA ASN A 261 -20.76 -16.66 -29.89
C ASN A 261 -21.43 -16.90 -28.53
N THR A 262 -21.96 -15.83 -27.91
CA THR A 262 -22.73 -15.94 -26.66
C THR A 262 -24.02 -16.76 -26.87
N ALA A 263 -24.80 -16.46 -27.93
CA ALA A 263 -26.04 -17.18 -28.27
C ALA A 263 -25.79 -18.69 -28.53
N LEU A 264 -24.69 -19.03 -29.21
CA LEU A 264 -24.29 -20.41 -29.41
C LEU A 264 -24.07 -21.16 -28.10
N LEU A 265 -23.33 -20.54 -27.15
CA LEU A 265 -23.04 -21.14 -25.85
C LEU A 265 -24.28 -21.22 -24.95
N VAL A 266 -25.19 -20.25 -25.05
CA VAL A 266 -26.49 -20.28 -24.37
C VAL A 266 -27.33 -21.41 -24.88
N ASN A 267 -27.46 -21.61 -26.21
CA ASN A 267 -28.19 -22.73 -26.80
C ASN A 267 -27.58 -24.08 -26.38
N GLU A 268 -26.26 -24.16 -26.28
CA GLU A 268 -25.57 -25.38 -25.82
C GLU A 268 -25.93 -25.69 -24.35
N ALA A 269 -25.88 -24.68 -23.49
CA ALA A 269 -26.23 -24.84 -22.08
C ALA A 269 -27.67 -25.29 -21.90
N TYR A 270 -28.62 -24.71 -22.64
CA TYR A 270 -30.02 -25.08 -22.64
C TYR A 270 -30.20 -26.56 -23.11
N LYS A 271 -29.52 -26.94 -24.20
CA LYS A 271 -29.50 -28.32 -24.69
C LYS A 271 -28.95 -29.29 -23.63
N ASN A 272 -27.87 -28.93 -22.94
CA ASN A 272 -27.28 -29.76 -21.89
C ASN A 272 -28.23 -29.94 -20.68
N ASP A 273 -29.09 -28.97 -20.43
CA ASP A 273 -30.10 -29.00 -19.36
C ASP A 273 -31.45 -29.58 -19.82
N GLY A 274 -31.53 -30.11 -21.08
CA GLY A 274 -32.73 -30.72 -21.63
C GLY A 274 -33.81 -29.71 -22.04
N LEU A 275 -33.45 -28.44 -22.18
CA LEU A 275 -34.33 -27.34 -22.58
C LEU A 275 -34.28 -27.10 -24.09
N ALA A 276 -35.32 -26.50 -24.66
CA ALA A 276 -35.32 -26.09 -26.04
C ALA A 276 -34.27 -24.94 -26.25
N PRO A 277 -33.60 -24.88 -27.41
CA PRO A 277 -32.71 -23.77 -27.72
C PRO A 277 -33.43 -22.40 -27.57
N MET A 278 -32.77 -21.46 -26.96
CA MET A 278 -33.31 -20.10 -26.81
C MET A 278 -33.34 -19.34 -28.14
N PHE A 279 -32.31 -19.52 -28.97
CA PHE A 279 -32.16 -18.84 -30.26
C PHE A 279 -32.34 -19.83 -31.39
N THR A 280 -33.12 -19.45 -32.43
CA THR A 280 -33.31 -20.21 -33.67
C THR A 280 -32.09 -20.09 -34.57
N ALA A 281 -32.03 -20.91 -35.64
CA ALA A 281 -31.01 -20.80 -36.66
C ALA A 281 -31.05 -19.41 -37.38
N ALA A 282 -32.25 -18.85 -37.56
CA ALA A 282 -32.46 -17.55 -38.16
C ALA A 282 -31.91 -16.42 -37.25
N ASP A 283 -32.13 -16.49 -35.94
CA ASP A 283 -31.58 -15.54 -34.95
C ASP A 283 -30.05 -15.57 -34.98
N LEU A 284 -29.47 -16.78 -35.00
CA LEU A 284 -28.03 -16.95 -35.05
C LEU A 284 -27.41 -16.35 -36.34
N GLU A 285 -28.09 -16.51 -37.49
CA GLU A 285 -27.68 -15.90 -38.74
C GLU A 285 -27.71 -14.37 -38.66
N LEU A 286 -28.76 -13.79 -38.04
CA LEU A 286 -28.90 -12.33 -37.87
C LEU A 286 -27.83 -11.78 -36.93
N PHE A 287 -27.51 -12.45 -35.83
CA PHE A 287 -26.38 -12.08 -34.97
C PHE A 287 -25.04 -12.11 -35.69
N GLN A 288 -24.83 -13.13 -36.56
CA GLN A 288 -23.58 -13.31 -37.28
C GLN A 288 -23.38 -12.26 -38.39
N ASN A 289 -24.44 -11.99 -39.17
CA ASN A 289 -24.35 -11.10 -40.33
C ASN A 289 -24.61 -9.61 -40.00
N GLY A 290 -25.15 -9.29 -38.80
CA GLY A 290 -25.40 -7.92 -38.31
C GLY A 290 -26.44 -7.13 -39.11
N LYS A 291 -27.31 -7.80 -39.86
CA LYS A 291 -28.32 -7.12 -40.73
C LYS A 291 -29.48 -6.50 -39.95
N ASP A 292 -29.71 -6.96 -38.73
CA ASP A 292 -30.76 -6.44 -37.86
C ASP A 292 -30.17 -5.90 -36.53
N PRO A 293 -29.51 -4.72 -36.54
CA PRO A 293 -28.79 -4.21 -35.35
C PRO A 293 -29.70 -3.77 -34.21
N TYR A 294 -30.99 -3.72 -34.40
CA TYR A 294 -31.98 -3.31 -33.38
C TYR A 294 -32.78 -4.48 -32.81
N GLY A 295 -33.14 -5.46 -33.60
CA GLY A 295 -33.78 -6.68 -33.13
C GLY A 295 -32.75 -7.75 -32.67
N HIS A 296 -31.58 -7.76 -33.28
CA HIS A 296 -30.48 -8.65 -32.97
C HIS A 296 -29.18 -7.85 -32.71
N PRO A 297 -29.16 -7.01 -31.63
CA PRO A 297 -28.00 -6.17 -31.34
C PRO A 297 -26.77 -6.98 -30.96
N ASN A 298 -25.58 -6.40 -31.21
CA ASN A 298 -24.30 -6.96 -30.81
C ASN A 298 -23.44 -5.86 -30.15
N ILE A 299 -23.62 -5.69 -28.86
CA ILE A 299 -23.00 -4.59 -28.10
C ILE A 299 -21.93 -5.14 -27.14
N ASN A 300 -20.70 -4.70 -27.33
CA ASN A 300 -19.68 -4.85 -26.30
C ASN A 300 -19.88 -3.76 -25.24
N TRP A 301 -20.55 -4.11 -24.14
CA TRP A 301 -20.91 -3.16 -23.08
C TRP A 301 -19.72 -2.53 -22.36
N TYR A 302 -18.59 -3.24 -22.27
CA TYR A 302 -17.35 -2.68 -21.76
C TYR A 302 -16.84 -1.54 -22.64
N ASP A 303 -16.69 -1.79 -23.93
CA ASP A 303 -16.24 -0.78 -24.89
C ASP A 303 -17.28 0.35 -25.08
N ALA A 304 -18.57 0.07 -24.93
CA ALA A 304 -19.62 1.06 -24.96
C ALA A 304 -19.56 2.01 -23.76
N THR A 305 -19.17 1.51 -22.57
CA THR A 305 -19.21 2.23 -21.29
C THR A 305 -17.87 2.88 -20.93
N PHE A 306 -16.73 2.25 -21.24
CA PHE A 306 -15.43 2.71 -20.79
C PHE A 306 -14.59 3.34 -21.90
N LYS A 307 -13.75 4.32 -21.49
CA LYS A 307 -12.69 4.92 -22.34
C LYS A 307 -11.46 4.04 -22.31
N LYS A 308 -10.71 4.02 -23.38
CA LYS A 308 -9.39 3.37 -23.42
C LYS A 308 -8.35 4.10 -22.58
N HIS A 309 -8.49 5.42 -22.43
CA HIS A 309 -7.56 6.28 -21.68
C HIS A 309 -8.31 7.33 -20.88
N ALA A 310 -7.75 7.69 -19.71
CA ALA A 310 -8.17 8.82 -18.89
C ALA A 310 -6.97 9.74 -18.61
N TYR A 311 -7.22 10.99 -18.30
CA TYR A 311 -6.21 12.01 -18.04
C TYR A 311 -5.91 12.13 -16.55
N GLN A 312 -4.62 12.35 -16.22
CA GLN A 312 -4.21 12.83 -14.89
C GLN A 312 -3.18 13.95 -15.00
N ALA A 313 -3.16 14.84 -13.99
CA ALA A 313 -2.12 15.85 -13.85
C ALA A 313 -1.79 16.07 -12.38
N ASN A 314 -0.53 16.41 -12.11
CA ASN A 314 -0.02 16.68 -10.77
C ASN A 314 0.90 17.90 -10.83
N THR A 315 0.55 18.93 -10.04
CA THR A 315 1.32 20.17 -9.94
C THR A 315 1.74 20.38 -8.50
N ASN A 316 3.02 20.64 -8.27
CA ASN A 316 3.56 20.91 -6.95
C ASN A 316 4.51 22.09 -6.98
N ILE A 317 4.39 22.94 -5.99
CA ILE A 317 5.33 24.02 -5.72
C ILE A 317 5.80 23.93 -4.27
N ASP A 318 7.09 24.05 -4.04
CA ASP A 318 7.63 24.17 -2.69
C ASP A 318 8.63 25.31 -2.56
N ILE A 319 8.66 25.91 -1.38
CA ILE A 319 9.59 26.96 -0.99
C ILE A 319 10.24 26.52 0.31
N SER A 320 11.56 26.47 0.33
CA SER A 320 12.33 26.12 1.52
C SER A 320 13.51 27.06 1.72
N GLY A 321 13.81 27.39 2.98
CA GLY A 321 14.90 28.28 3.30
C GLY A 321 14.93 28.62 4.79
N GLY A 322 15.68 29.65 5.13
CA GLY A 322 15.70 30.15 6.50
C GLY A 322 17.05 30.74 6.93
N THR A 323 17.03 31.22 8.14
CA THR A 323 18.22 31.70 8.88
C THR A 323 18.52 30.74 10.02
N GLU A 324 19.54 31.01 10.82
CA GLU A 324 19.78 30.30 12.08
C GLU A 324 18.62 30.45 13.08
N ALA A 325 17.84 31.53 12.99
CA ALA A 325 16.73 31.81 13.88
C ALA A 325 15.41 31.18 13.43
N VAL A 326 15.12 31.16 12.13
CA VAL A 326 13.88 30.65 11.58
C VAL A 326 14.17 29.85 10.32
N LYS A 327 13.74 28.59 10.28
CA LYS A 327 13.77 27.71 9.11
C LYS A 327 12.35 27.38 8.72
N TYR A 328 12.07 27.33 7.42
CA TYR A 328 10.73 27.09 6.92
C TYR A 328 10.72 26.19 5.67
N PHE A 329 9.68 25.38 5.56
CA PHE A 329 9.29 24.65 4.36
C PHE A 329 7.80 24.88 4.14
N ILE A 330 7.43 25.38 2.97
CA ILE A 330 6.04 25.62 2.57
C ILE A 330 5.82 24.91 1.24
N SER A 331 4.74 24.13 1.11
CA SER A 331 4.39 23.46 -0.13
C SER A 331 2.91 23.61 -0.45
N GLY A 332 2.61 23.68 -1.75
CA GLY A 332 1.27 23.59 -2.31
C GLY A 332 1.24 22.56 -3.42
N GLY A 333 0.14 21.76 -3.49
CA GLY A 333 -0.02 20.74 -4.50
C GLY A 333 -1.44 20.66 -5.02
N PHE A 334 -1.58 20.33 -6.30
CA PHE A 334 -2.85 20.04 -6.96
C PHE A 334 -2.71 18.76 -7.77
N LEU A 335 -3.59 17.80 -7.53
CA LEU A 335 -3.69 16.55 -8.27
C LEU A 335 -5.09 16.44 -8.87
N THR A 336 -5.20 16.02 -10.12
CA THR A 336 -6.45 15.61 -10.75
C THR A 336 -6.27 14.27 -11.44
N GLN A 337 -7.25 13.37 -11.24
CA GLN A 337 -7.37 12.09 -11.93
C GLN A 337 -8.80 11.96 -12.45
N ASN A 338 -8.96 11.70 -13.73
CA ASN A 338 -10.25 11.40 -14.33
C ASN A 338 -10.46 9.89 -14.42
N GLY A 339 -11.73 9.45 -14.35
CA GLY A 339 -12.08 8.04 -14.51
C GLY A 339 -12.21 7.62 -15.97
N LEU A 340 -12.27 6.29 -16.14
CA LEU A 340 -12.40 5.65 -17.46
C LEU A 340 -13.84 5.58 -17.98
N VAL A 341 -14.87 5.83 -17.17
CA VAL A 341 -16.24 5.82 -17.65
C VAL A 341 -16.43 6.94 -18.68
N LYS A 342 -17.11 6.64 -19.79
CA LYS A 342 -17.46 7.64 -20.80
C LYS A 342 -18.41 8.66 -20.21
N ASP A 343 -18.37 9.86 -20.73
CA ASP A 343 -19.29 10.91 -20.33
C ASP A 343 -20.60 10.76 -21.13
N PHE A 344 -21.66 10.35 -20.44
CA PHE A 344 -23.01 10.22 -20.98
C PHE A 344 -23.91 11.35 -20.50
N SER A 345 -23.37 12.28 -19.67
CA SER A 345 -24.18 13.39 -19.15
C SER A 345 -24.75 14.24 -20.28
N ASP A 346 -26.02 14.59 -20.14
CA ASP A 346 -26.67 15.55 -21.05
C ASP A 346 -26.09 16.95 -20.79
N PRO A 347 -25.43 17.58 -21.78
CA PRO A 347 -24.84 18.90 -21.61
C PRO A 347 -25.83 19.96 -21.13
N ARG A 348 -27.14 19.78 -21.41
CA ARG A 348 -28.19 20.70 -20.98
C ARG A 348 -28.49 20.66 -19.49
N ASN A 349 -28.10 19.57 -18.79
CA ASN A 349 -28.40 19.38 -17.37
C ASN A 349 -27.24 19.80 -16.45
N GLU A 350 -26.06 20.13 -16.98
CA GLU A 350 -24.83 20.47 -16.23
C GLU A 350 -24.43 19.44 -15.13
N VAL A 351 -24.89 18.19 -15.25
CA VAL A 351 -24.67 17.13 -14.27
C VAL A 351 -23.55 16.22 -14.73
N ASN A 352 -22.39 16.32 -14.09
CA ASN A 352 -21.26 15.46 -14.38
C ASN A 352 -21.35 14.16 -13.58
N THR A 353 -21.64 13.06 -14.27
CA THR A 353 -21.77 11.71 -13.70
C THR A 353 -20.46 10.91 -13.71
N ASN A 354 -19.37 11.44 -14.28
CA ASN A 354 -18.13 10.70 -14.46
C ASN A 354 -17.32 10.55 -13.15
N TYR A 355 -16.49 9.53 -13.08
CA TYR A 355 -15.50 9.41 -12.02
C TYR A 355 -14.44 10.49 -12.16
N PHE A 356 -14.14 11.20 -11.07
CA PHE A 356 -12.93 11.99 -10.94
C PHE A 356 -12.49 12.11 -9.49
N PHE A 357 -11.19 12.38 -9.30
CA PHE A 357 -10.59 12.75 -8.02
C PHE A 357 -9.78 14.03 -8.20
N ARG A 358 -9.99 15.00 -7.30
CA ARG A 358 -9.19 16.23 -7.20
C ARG A 358 -8.70 16.38 -5.77
N ARG A 359 -7.44 16.71 -5.61
CA ARG A 359 -6.84 16.93 -4.29
C ARG A 359 -6.00 18.20 -4.29
N TYR A 360 -6.23 19.03 -3.30
CA TYR A 360 -5.44 20.23 -3.00
C TYR A 360 -4.75 19.99 -1.67
N ASN A 361 -3.45 20.24 -1.57
CA ASN A 361 -2.71 20.16 -0.35
C ASN A 361 -1.89 21.41 -0.10
N VAL A 362 -1.84 21.83 1.17
CA VAL A 362 -0.97 22.89 1.68
C VAL A 362 -0.30 22.37 2.92
N ARG A 363 1.01 22.57 3.01
CA ARG A 363 1.82 22.26 4.19
C ARG A 363 2.74 23.43 4.51
N SER A 364 2.92 23.70 5.81
CA SER A 364 3.87 24.68 6.30
C SER A 364 4.55 24.14 7.55
N ASN A 365 5.86 23.98 7.52
CA ASN A 365 6.69 23.51 8.63
C ASN A 365 7.66 24.64 9.02
N PHE A 366 7.64 25.05 10.29
CA PHE A 366 8.49 26.09 10.86
C PHE A 366 9.27 25.55 12.04
N ASP A 367 10.59 25.83 12.06
CA ASP A 367 11.47 25.66 13.21
C ASP A 367 12.04 27.03 13.59
N MET A 368 11.73 27.51 14.79
CA MET A 368 12.06 28.85 15.27
C MET A 368 12.92 28.77 16.54
N ARG A 369 14.12 29.26 16.51
CA ARG A 369 14.97 29.40 17.68
C ARG A 369 14.58 30.68 18.43
N ALA A 370 13.70 30.57 19.41
CA ALA A 370 13.22 31.71 20.21
C ALA A 370 14.30 32.25 21.13
N THR A 371 15.16 31.39 21.69
CA THR A 371 16.37 31.76 22.44
C THR A 371 17.54 30.84 22.05
N LYS A 372 18.71 31.00 22.66
CA LYS A 372 19.85 30.10 22.44
C LYS A 372 19.55 28.65 22.83
N THR A 373 18.59 28.45 23.72
CA THR A 373 18.26 27.14 24.31
C THR A 373 16.81 26.68 24.04
N LEU A 374 15.94 27.57 23.55
CA LEU A 374 14.53 27.27 23.28
C LEU A 374 14.28 27.27 21.76
N THR A 375 13.79 26.12 21.24
CA THR A 375 13.33 25.97 19.86
C THR A 375 11.83 25.69 19.86
N LEU A 376 11.07 26.43 19.06
CA LEU A 376 9.65 26.23 18.83
C LEU A 376 9.46 25.55 17.46
N ARG A 377 8.52 24.64 17.40
CA ARG A 377 8.12 23.92 16.17
C ARG A 377 6.63 24.15 15.92
N VAL A 378 6.27 24.50 14.68
CA VAL A 378 4.89 24.62 14.23
C VAL A 378 4.76 23.93 12.87
N ASP A 379 3.93 22.90 12.80
CA ASP A 379 3.63 22.21 11.56
C ASP A 379 2.12 22.31 11.29
N LEU A 380 1.76 22.79 10.11
CA LEU A 380 0.38 22.97 9.66
C LEU A 380 0.18 22.21 8.35
N THR A 381 -0.91 21.48 8.25
CA THR A 381 -1.27 20.76 7.02
C THR A 381 -2.77 20.84 6.81
N ALA A 382 -3.18 21.23 5.61
CA ALA A 382 -4.56 21.17 5.16
C ALA A 382 -4.61 20.44 3.81
N ARG A 383 -5.60 19.53 3.66
CA ARG A 383 -5.85 18.78 2.43
C ARG A 383 -7.34 18.80 2.14
N PHE A 384 -7.69 19.03 0.89
CA PHE A 384 -9.06 19.03 0.41
C PHE A 384 -9.18 18.03 -0.74
N GLY A 385 -10.01 17.03 -0.55
CA GLY A 385 -10.32 16.00 -1.54
C GLY A 385 -11.73 16.19 -2.10
N ASP A 386 -11.92 15.98 -3.40
CA ASP A 386 -13.18 15.99 -4.09
C ASP A 386 -13.26 14.75 -4.99
N ILE A 387 -14.10 13.78 -4.61
CA ILE A 387 -14.30 12.52 -5.33
C ILE A 387 -15.72 12.53 -5.89
N ASN A 388 -15.86 12.32 -7.19
CA ASN A 388 -17.14 12.16 -7.86
C ASN A 388 -17.25 10.79 -8.50
N GLN A 389 -18.41 10.19 -8.44
CA GLN A 389 -18.75 8.95 -9.13
C GLN A 389 -20.21 9.00 -9.59
N PRO A 390 -20.63 8.21 -10.58
CA PRO A 390 -22.04 8.03 -10.90
C PRO A 390 -22.82 7.67 -9.63
N TYR A 391 -24.08 8.10 -9.54
CA TYR A 391 -24.93 7.69 -8.41
C TYR A 391 -25.13 6.17 -8.40
N GLU A 392 -25.36 5.58 -9.55
CA GLU A 392 -25.30 4.15 -9.80
C GLU A 392 -23.81 3.71 -9.71
N ALA A 393 -23.32 3.50 -8.49
CA ALA A 393 -21.89 3.34 -8.22
C ALA A 393 -21.28 2.05 -8.80
N ASN A 394 -22.08 1.09 -9.22
CA ASN A 394 -21.63 -0.24 -9.55
C ASN A 394 -21.56 -0.55 -11.05
N VAL A 395 -21.35 0.49 -11.87
CA VAL A 395 -21.24 0.38 -13.34
C VAL A 395 -20.22 -0.66 -13.79
N VAL A 396 -19.12 -0.79 -13.04
CA VAL A 396 -18.08 -1.80 -13.34
C VAL A 396 -18.63 -3.21 -13.18
N SER A 397 -19.31 -3.48 -12.06
CA SER A 397 -19.94 -4.78 -11.80
C SER A 397 -21.01 -5.12 -12.83
N GLU A 398 -21.76 -4.15 -13.29
CA GLU A 398 -22.85 -4.37 -14.22
C GLU A 398 -22.43 -4.81 -15.61
N VAL A 399 -21.31 -4.28 -16.14
CA VAL A 399 -20.80 -4.75 -17.45
C VAL A 399 -20.31 -6.19 -17.41
N TYR A 400 -20.04 -6.75 -16.21
CA TYR A 400 -19.72 -8.17 -16.05
C TYR A 400 -20.95 -9.03 -15.76
N ASN A 401 -22.04 -8.43 -15.29
CA ASN A 401 -23.19 -9.17 -14.80
C ASN A 401 -24.16 -9.55 -15.94
N PHE A 402 -24.24 -10.85 -16.26
CA PHE A 402 -25.10 -11.36 -17.29
C PHE A 402 -26.61 -11.28 -16.96
N GLU A 403 -26.99 -11.33 -15.67
CA GLU A 403 -28.40 -11.18 -15.27
C GLU A 403 -28.97 -9.78 -15.55
N LYS A 404 -28.07 -8.78 -15.72
CA LYS A 404 -28.45 -7.38 -15.92
C LYS A 404 -28.38 -6.92 -17.37
N ILE A 405 -27.42 -7.46 -18.14
CA ILE A 405 -27.27 -7.07 -19.54
C ILE A 405 -26.49 -8.15 -20.30
N HIS A 406 -26.90 -8.45 -21.54
CA HIS A 406 -26.25 -9.37 -22.46
C HIS A 406 -25.73 -8.59 -23.68
N PRO A 407 -24.80 -9.12 -24.48
CA PRO A 407 -24.36 -8.46 -25.70
C PRO A 407 -25.51 -8.30 -26.74
N TYR A 408 -26.57 -9.11 -26.62
CA TYR A 408 -27.73 -9.13 -27.49
C TYR A 408 -29.01 -8.54 -26.86
N SER A 409 -28.96 -8.02 -25.61
CA SER A 409 -30.18 -7.61 -24.87
C SER A 409 -30.86 -6.37 -25.43
N ALA A 410 -30.08 -5.40 -25.88
CA ALA A 410 -30.64 -4.12 -26.33
C ALA A 410 -29.62 -3.31 -27.14
N PRO A 411 -30.06 -2.48 -28.08
CA PRO A 411 -29.20 -1.46 -28.70
C PRO A 411 -28.85 -0.35 -27.71
N LEU A 412 -27.82 0.44 -27.97
CA LEU A 412 -27.49 1.62 -27.14
C LEU A 412 -28.60 2.66 -27.16
N ILE A 413 -29.15 2.89 -28.32
CA ILE A 413 -30.25 3.84 -28.58
C ILE A 413 -31.19 3.20 -29.63
N ASN A 414 -32.46 3.30 -29.45
CA ASN A 414 -33.48 2.83 -30.39
C ASN A 414 -33.51 3.68 -31.68
N PRO A 415 -34.13 3.19 -32.80
CA PRO A 415 -34.22 3.94 -34.06
C PRO A 415 -34.81 5.33 -33.92
N ASN A 416 -35.75 5.54 -33.00
CA ASN A 416 -36.41 6.84 -32.74
C ASN A 416 -35.59 7.76 -31.80
N GLY A 417 -34.37 7.38 -31.39
CA GLY A 417 -33.53 8.14 -30.49
C GLY A 417 -33.86 7.96 -28.99
N SER A 418 -34.85 7.13 -28.63
CA SER A 418 -35.16 6.82 -27.24
C SER A 418 -34.11 5.83 -26.64
N TYR A 419 -33.98 5.83 -25.32
CA TYR A 419 -33.16 4.83 -24.61
C TYR A 419 -33.82 3.46 -24.67
N ALA A 420 -32.97 2.43 -24.72
CA ALA A 420 -33.41 1.03 -24.71
C ALA A 420 -33.34 0.46 -23.28
N PHE A 421 -34.05 -0.66 -23.04
CA PHE A 421 -33.88 -1.47 -21.86
C PHE A 421 -33.67 -2.95 -22.23
N ALA A 422 -33.00 -3.70 -21.34
CA ALA A 422 -32.71 -5.12 -21.52
C ALA A 422 -33.94 -5.97 -21.19
N ALA A 423 -34.87 -6.13 -22.15
CA ALA A 423 -36.18 -6.77 -21.96
C ALA A 423 -36.06 -8.27 -21.63
N ASP A 424 -35.02 -8.92 -22.09
CA ASP A 424 -34.71 -10.35 -21.92
C ASP A 424 -33.97 -10.70 -20.64
N THR A 425 -33.55 -9.72 -19.87
CA THR A 425 -32.86 -9.94 -18.59
C THR A 425 -33.82 -10.06 -17.42
N LYS A 426 -33.33 -10.67 -16.32
CA LYS A 426 -34.08 -10.80 -15.08
C LYS A 426 -34.52 -9.45 -14.51
N ASP A 427 -33.64 -8.47 -14.51
CA ASP A 427 -33.87 -7.18 -13.88
C ASP A 427 -34.58 -6.19 -14.79
N LYS A 428 -34.63 -6.41 -16.12
CA LYS A 428 -35.22 -5.53 -17.14
C LYS A 428 -34.84 -4.07 -16.95
N LEU A 429 -33.55 -3.78 -16.68
CA LEU A 429 -33.05 -2.43 -16.43
C LEU A 429 -32.91 -1.64 -17.74
N PRO A 430 -33.12 -0.30 -17.71
CA PRO A 430 -32.60 0.58 -18.75
C PRO A 430 -31.11 0.33 -18.97
N THR A 431 -30.65 0.47 -20.21
CA THR A 431 -29.25 0.25 -20.56
C THR A 431 -28.32 1.17 -19.76
N ILE A 432 -27.08 0.74 -19.57
CA ILE A 432 -26.06 1.43 -18.74
C ILE A 432 -25.90 2.90 -19.16
N ASN A 433 -25.88 3.19 -20.48
CA ASN A 433 -25.78 4.56 -20.99
C ASN A 433 -26.99 5.41 -20.60
N ALA A 434 -28.21 4.85 -20.59
CA ALA A 434 -29.43 5.55 -20.18
C ALA A 434 -29.37 5.97 -18.70
N ARG A 435 -28.95 5.04 -17.83
CA ARG A 435 -28.83 5.28 -16.39
C ARG A 435 -27.67 6.23 -16.07
N LEU A 436 -26.51 6.09 -16.72
CA LEU A 436 -25.39 7.02 -16.57
C LEU A 436 -25.73 8.44 -17.04
N ALA A 437 -26.52 8.59 -18.11
CA ALA A 437 -26.94 9.89 -18.58
C ALA A 437 -27.92 10.59 -17.60
N ASN A 438 -28.70 9.82 -16.86
CA ASN A 438 -29.85 10.36 -16.11
C ASN A 438 -29.77 10.11 -14.59
N GLY A 439 -28.96 9.19 -14.12
CA GLY A 439 -28.92 8.75 -12.72
C GLY A 439 -28.37 9.79 -11.73
N GLY A 440 -27.54 10.73 -12.20
CA GLY A 440 -26.91 11.73 -11.34
C GLY A 440 -25.56 11.29 -10.80
N TYR A 441 -25.14 11.87 -9.65
CA TYR A 441 -23.82 11.62 -9.08
C TYR A 441 -23.86 11.44 -7.57
N SER A 442 -22.86 10.73 -7.05
CA SER A 442 -22.45 10.74 -5.65
C SER A 442 -21.11 11.48 -5.53
N ARG A 443 -21.08 12.58 -4.79
CA ARG A 443 -19.90 13.44 -4.66
C ARG A 443 -19.49 13.59 -3.21
N SER A 444 -18.31 13.05 -2.88
CA SER A 444 -17.71 13.14 -1.56
C SER A 444 -16.68 14.25 -1.50
N LYS A 445 -16.85 15.15 -0.54
CA LYS A 445 -15.84 16.15 -0.19
C LYS A 445 -15.19 15.81 1.14
N ARG A 446 -13.87 15.84 1.18
CA ARG A 446 -13.07 15.51 2.35
C ARG A 446 -12.12 16.64 2.69
N THR A 447 -12.04 16.96 3.99
CA THR A 447 -11.08 17.91 4.55
C THR A 447 -10.26 17.19 5.63
N ASP A 448 -8.94 17.19 5.49
CA ASP A 448 -8.00 16.77 6.50
C ASP A 448 -7.25 17.99 7.01
N PHE A 449 -7.28 18.24 8.31
CA PHE A 449 -6.59 19.35 8.94
C PHE A 449 -5.73 18.85 10.10
N ASN A 450 -4.43 19.13 10.06
CA ASN A 450 -3.48 18.67 11.07
C ASN A 450 -2.60 19.84 11.52
N VAL A 451 -2.42 19.95 12.84
CA VAL A 451 -1.59 20.96 13.49
C VAL A 451 -0.72 20.29 14.53
N LEU A 452 0.56 20.63 14.56
CA LEU A 452 1.47 20.30 15.65
C LEU A 452 2.15 21.56 16.13
N VAL A 453 2.11 21.79 17.43
CA VAL A 453 2.87 22.84 18.10
C VAL A 453 3.76 22.16 19.14
N GLY A 454 5.05 22.50 19.13
CA GLY A 454 6.04 21.92 20.03
C GLY A 454 7.07 22.92 20.49
N ALA A 455 7.63 22.68 21.66
CA ALA A 455 8.72 23.45 22.24
C ALA A 455 9.78 22.49 22.78
N THR A 456 11.04 22.73 22.42
CA THR A 456 12.20 22.00 22.93
C THR A 456 13.13 22.96 23.66
N GLN A 457 13.32 22.73 24.97
CA GLN A 457 14.24 23.47 25.82
C GLN A 457 15.49 22.64 26.08
N GLN A 458 16.66 23.15 25.70
CA GLN A 458 17.95 22.57 26.09
C GLN A 458 18.20 22.85 27.58
N LEU A 459 18.57 21.83 28.33
CA LEU A 459 18.80 21.88 29.77
C LEU A 459 20.30 21.67 30.11
N ASP A 460 21.19 22.12 29.21
CA ASP A 460 22.66 21.99 29.37
C ASP A 460 23.17 22.65 30.65
N PHE A 461 22.40 23.61 31.23
CA PHE A 461 22.68 24.22 32.50
C PHE A 461 22.55 23.27 33.69
N MET A 462 21.71 22.18 33.54
CA MET A 462 21.60 21.09 34.52
C MET A 462 22.64 20.01 34.25
N THR A 463 22.65 19.51 33.03
CA THR A 463 23.64 18.54 32.52
C THR A 463 23.72 18.59 31.00
N LYS A 464 24.95 18.60 30.46
CA LYS A 464 25.16 18.67 29.00
C LYS A 464 24.47 17.52 28.29
N GLY A 465 23.73 17.83 27.22
CA GLY A 465 23.03 16.84 26.41
C GLY A 465 21.60 16.50 26.91
N LEU A 466 21.12 17.13 27.96
CA LEU A 466 19.74 16.98 28.43
C LEU A 466 18.84 18.01 27.72
N SER A 467 17.67 17.56 27.31
CA SER A 467 16.62 18.42 26.74
C SER A 467 15.23 17.98 27.18
N PHE A 468 14.33 18.91 27.28
CA PHE A 468 12.91 18.69 27.53
C PHE A 468 12.10 19.14 26.33
N THR A 469 11.19 18.30 25.83
CA THR A 469 10.29 18.64 24.74
C THR A 469 8.84 18.41 25.16
N ALA A 470 7.98 19.38 24.87
CA ALA A 470 6.54 19.27 25.00
C ALA A 470 5.89 19.54 23.64
N ARG A 471 4.86 18.73 23.28
CA ARG A 471 4.15 18.86 21.99
C ARG A 471 2.65 18.62 22.21
N VAL A 472 1.85 19.34 21.42
CA VAL A 472 0.42 19.09 21.26
C VAL A 472 0.14 18.97 19.78
N ALA A 473 -0.54 17.91 19.40
CA ALA A 473 -0.93 17.68 18.02
C ALA A 473 -2.44 17.45 17.91
N TYR A 474 -3.04 18.03 16.90
CA TYR A 474 -4.43 17.83 16.50
C TYR A 474 -4.46 17.27 15.08
N ALA A 475 -5.21 16.20 14.85
CA ALA A 475 -5.50 15.66 13.53
C ALA A 475 -7.00 15.47 13.39
N GLY A 476 -7.62 16.10 12.40
CA GLY A 476 -9.04 16.03 12.13
C GLY A 476 -9.33 15.63 10.69
N ILE A 477 -10.38 14.83 10.51
CA ILE A 477 -10.93 14.46 9.21
C ILE A 477 -12.41 14.79 9.23
N GLU A 478 -12.88 15.42 8.17
CA GLU A 478 -14.30 15.59 7.89
C GLU A 478 -14.56 15.18 6.44
N GLN A 479 -15.54 14.29 6.23
CA GLN A 479 -15.99 13.89 4.91
C GLN A 479 -17.51 13.84 4.89
N TYR A 480 -18.08 14.47 3.90
CA TYR A 480 -19.51 14.40 3.63
C TYR A 480 -19.74 14.07 2.16
N SER A 481 -20.82 13.33 1.89
CA SER A 481 -21.29 13.02 0.55
C SER A 481 -22.58 13.73 0.26
N ARG A 482 -22.69 14.21 -0.97
CA ARG A 482 -23.92 14.72 -1.57
C ARG A 482 -24.26 13.85 -2.75
N ASN A 483 -25.46 13.28 -2.72
CA ASN A 483 -26.04 12.51 -3.79
C ASN A 483 -27.06 13.37 -4.53
N LEU A 484 -26.88 13.51 -5.81
CA LEU A 484 -27.86 14.04 -6.74
C LEU A 484 -28.35 12.86 -7.57
N PHE A 485 -29.63 12.50 -7.46
CA PHE A 485 -30.15 11.29 -8.08
C PHE A 485 -31.62 11.46 -8.49
N ARG A 486 -32.06 10.60 -9.40
CA ARG A 486 -33.49 10.45 -9.71
C ARG A 486 -34.02 9.23 -8.96
N PRO A 487 -35.24 9.33 -8.36
CA PRO A 487 -35.78 8.21 -7.56
C PRO A 487 -36.28 7.05 -8.43
N GLU A 488 -36.44 7.25 -9.71
CA GLU A 488 -36.94 6.25 -10.65
C GLU A 488 -36.03 6.19 -11.87
N GLU A 489 -36.05 5.05 -12.54
CA GLU A 489 -35.30 4.81 -13.76
C GLU A 489 -35.75 5.74 -14.90
N PRO A 490 -34.86 6.10 -15.84
CA PRO A 490 -35.20 6.93 -16.97
C PRO A 490 -36.15 6.21 -17.92
N PRO A 491 -37.08 6.95 -18.64
CA PRO A 491 -37.90 6.36 -19.69
C PRO A 491 -37.05 5.61 -20.68
N SER A 492 -37.37 4.33 -20.88
CA SER A 492 -36.69 3.45 -21.83
C SER A 492 -37.68 2.51 -22.50
N PHE A 493 -37.40 2.11 -23.72
CA PHE A 493 -38.30 1.36 -24.56
C PHE A 493 -37.62 0.14 -25.17
N HIS A 494 -38.38 -0.93 -25.34
CA HIS A 494 -38.01 -2.04 -26.17
C HIS A 494 -38.61 -1.82 -27.58
N TYR A 495 -37.73 -1.86 -28.58
CA TYR A 495 -38.12 -1.75 -29.99
C TYR A 495 -38.40 -3.14 -30.57
N ASN A 496 -39.59 -3.33 -31.19
CA ASN A 496 -39.89 -4.53 -31.95
C ASN A 496 -39.69 -4.24 -33.45
N PRO A 497 -38.70 -4.89 -34.12
CA PRO A 497 -38.41 -4.63 -35.54
C PRO A 497 -39.46 -5.18 -36.50
N ILE A 498 -40.38 -6.08 -36.03
CA ILE A 498 -41.40 -6.70 -36.88
C ILE A 498 -42.54 -5.71 -37.18
N ASP A 499 -43.02 -5.01 -36.16
CA ASP A 499 -44.12 -4.08 -36.24
C ASP A 499 -43.74 -2.61 -35.95
N GLU A 500 -42.44 -2.32 -35.79
CA GLU A 500 -41.84 -1.02 -35.48
C GLU A 500 -42.41 -0.39 -34.21
N SER A 501 -42.96 -1.17 -33.29
CA SER A 501 -43.57 -0.72 -32.04
C SER A 501 -42.52 -0.50 -30.93
N TYR A 502 -42.90 0.31 -29.92
CA TYR A 502 -42.08 0.66 -28.79
C TYR A 502 -42.84 0.35 -27.50
N THR A 503 -42.38 -0.63 -26.75
CA THR A 503 -42.94 -0.99 -25.44
C THR A 503 -42.16 -0.32 -24.33
N LEU A 504 -42.85 0.42 -23.44
CA LEU A 504 -42.22 1.05 -22.28
C LEU A 504 -41.69 0.00 -21.28
N ASP A 505 -40.55 0.27 -20.65
CA ASP A 505 -40.01 -0.49 -19.48
C ASP A 505 -41.13 -0.60 -18.41
N PRO A 506 -41.46 -1.80 -17.91
CA PRO A 506 -42.50 -2.02 -16.90
C PRO A 506 -42.28 -1.24 -15.59
N ARG A 507 -41.04 -0.84 -15.30
CA ARG A 507 -40.66 -0.03 -14.11
C ARG A 507 -40.44 1.43 -14.41
N GLY A 508 -40.49 1.81 -15.68
CA GLY A 508 -40.24 3.17 -16.15
C GLY A 508 -41.48 4.05 -16.15
N ASN A 509 -41.29 5.34 -15.99
CA ASN A 509 -42.27 6.34 -16.19
C ASN A 509 -42.12 6.94 -17.59
N TYR A 510 -43.24 7.39 -18.21
CA TYR A 510 -43.18 8.12 -19.48
C TYR A 510 -42.43 9.46 -19.39
N ARG A 511 -42.23 9.96 -18.17
CA ARG A 511 -41.55 11.25 -17.92
C ARG A 511 -40.35 11.07 -17.02
N LEU A 512 -39.27 11.71 -17.39
CA LEU A 512 -38.04 11.78 -16.57
C LEU A 512 -38.37 12.56 -15.29
N GLN A 513 -38.15 11.92 -14.12
CA GLN A 513 -38.35 12.50 -12.81
C GLN A 513 -37.36 13.62 -12.51
N ALA A 514 -37.73 14.56 -11.63
CA ALA A 514 -36.82 15.59 -11.17
C ALA A 514 -35.70 15.01 -10.28
N TYR A 515 -34.51 15.64 -10.30
CA TYR A 515 -33.43 15.29 -9.38
C TYR A 515 -33.82 15.56 -7.93
N ARG A 516 -33.45 14.65 -7.06
CA ARG A 516 -33.48 14.82 -5.60
C ARG A 516 -32.04 14.93 -5.07
N VAL A 517 -31.91 15.61 -3.93
CA VAL A 517 -30.61 15.76 -3.24
C VAL A 517 -30.71 15.15 -1.87
N THR A 518 -29.74 14.31 -1.53
CA THR A 518 -29.51 13.84 -0.15
C THR A 518 -28.08 14.09 0.24
N GLY A 519 -27.82 14.23 1.55
CA GLY A 519 -26.49 14.42 2.09
C GLY A 519 -26.27 13.53 3.29
N THR A 520 -25.05 13.02 3.43
CA THR A 520 -24.62 12.22 4.58
C THR A 520 -23.25 12.69 5.07
N THR A 521 -23.04 12.68 6.40
CA THR A 521 -21.72 12.81 6.97
C THR A 521 -21.11 11.42 7.04
N ASP A 522 -20.16 11.13 6.13
CA ASP A 522 -19.58 9.79 5.99
C ASP A 522 -18.56 9.52 7.08
N LEU A 523 -17.70 10.49 7.33
CA LEU A 523 -16.57 10.37 8.23
C LEU A 523 -16.36 11.70 8.95
N TYR A 524 -16.31 11.63 10.28
CA TYR A 524 -15.85 12.71 11.14
C TYR A 524 -14.97 12.09 12.21
N SER A 525 -13.72 12.53 12.31
CA SER A 525 -12.83 12.05 13.36
C SER A 525 -11.89 13.16 13.83
N ARG A 526 -11.55 13.10 15.10
CA ARG A 526 -10.56 13.98 15.72
C ARG A 526 -9.62 13.17 16.60
N ASN A 527 -8.34 13.48 16.51
CA ASN A 527 -7.30 12.90 17.32
C ASN A 527 -6.49 14.03 17.97
N VAL A 528 -6.46 14.09 19.28
CA VAL A 528 -5.64 15.02 20.07
C VAL A 528 -4.56 14.21 20.75
N ASN A 529 -3.30 14.54 20.48
CA ASN A 529 -2.14 13.89 21.06
C ASN A 529 -1.29 14.90 21.82
N THR A 530 -0.98 14.62 23.08
CA THR A 530 -0.12 15.44 23.95
C THR A 530 1.06 14.60 24.39
N GLN A 531 2.26 15.11 24.18
CA GLN A 531 3.52 14.43 24.47
C GLN A 531 4.42 15.34 25.30
N ALA A 532 5.08 14.77 26.29
CA ALA A 532 6.15 15.42 27.03
C ALA A 532 7.28 14.43 27.26
N PHE A 533 8.50 14.79 26.91
CA PHE A 533 9.63 13.87 27.07
C PHE A 533 10.94 14.56 27.41
N LEU A 534 11.75 13.85 28.19
CA LEU A 534 13.14 14.16 28.48
C LEU A 534 14.03 13.32 27.57
N SER A 535 14.96 13.94 26.89
CA SER A 535 15.98 13.26 26.08
C SER A 535 17.37 13.60 26.63
N TYR A 536 18.21 12.59 26.70
CA TYR A 536 19.62 12.73 27.12
C TYR A 536 20.51 12.07 26.07
N ASP A 537 21.51 12.76 25.59
CA ASP A 537 22.49 12.25 24.62
C ASP A 537 23.87 12.81 24.97
N ARG A 538 24.81 11.92 25.32
CA ARG A 538 26.16 12.33 25.71
C ARG A 538 27.22 11.28 25.45
N ILE A 539 28.39 11.73 25.07
CA ILE A 539 29.58 10.92 24.85
C ILE A 539 30.58 11.21 25.99
N PHE A 540 31.00 10.15 26.68
CA PHE A 540 32.01 10.15 27.73
C PHE A 540 33.26 9.34 27.29
N GLY A 541 34.21 10.01 26.63
CA GLY A 541 35.34 9.32 26.02
C GLY A 541 34.85 8.31 24.96
N ASP A 542 35.06 7.03 25.24
CA ASP A 542 34.67 5.92 24.35
C ASP A 542 33.23 5.44 24.55
N HIS A 543 32.53 5.98 25.54
CA HIS A 543 31.21 5.56 25.95
C HIS A 543 30.16 6.58 25.48
N ALA A 544 29.20 6.18 24.64
CA ALA A 544 28.06 6.99 24.28
C ALA A 544 26.79 6.45 24.98
N VAL A 545 26.06 7.36 25.63
CA VAL A 545 24.82 7.04 26.35
C VAL A 545 23.72 7.90 25.80
N ASN A 546 22.59 7.29 25.47
CA ASN A 546 21.36 8.00 25.14
C ASN A 546 20.21 7.50 26.00
N GLY A 547 19.25 8.37 26.28
CA GLY A 547 18.08 8.06 27.10
C GLY A 547 16.89 8.89 26.64
N LEU A 548 15.70 8.31 26.78
CA LEU A 548 14.44 8.98 26.57
C LEU A 548 13.43 8.51 27.62
N ALA A 549 12.70 9.45 28.22
CA ALA A 549 11.54 9.18 29.07
C ALA A 549 10.37 9.99 28.52
N LEU A 550 9.34 9.32 28.02
CA LEU A 550 8.20 9.89 27.30
C LEU A 550 6.91 9.65 28.07
N TYR A 551 6.12 10.70 28.27
CA TYR A 551 4.71 10.63 28.59
C TYR A 551 3.88 10.98 27.35
N ASN A 552 2.90 10.14 27.01
CA ASN A 552 1.99 10.33 25.89
C ASN A 552 0.54 10.16 26.34
N ARG A 553 -0.33 11.10 25.97
CA ARG A 553 -1.77 11.03 26.12
C ARG A 553 -2.45 11.28 24.80
N GLN A 554 -3.40 10.42 24.43
CA GLN A 554 -4.19 10.54 23.20
C GLN A 554 -5.68 10.43 23.50
N SER A 555 -6.47 11.25 22.80
CA SER A 555 -7.92 11.20 22.81
C SER A 555 -8.40 11.16 21.35
N TYR A 556 -9.03 10.05 20.97
CA TYR A 556 -9.54 9.82 19.62
C TYR A 556 -11.06 9.70 19.63
N ALA A 557 -11.77 10.52 18.88
CA ALA A 557 -13.22 10.45 18.70
C ALA A 557 -13.54 10.16 17.23
N PHE A 558 -14.50 9.27 17.01
CA PHE A 558 -15.02 8.91 15.70
C PHE A 558 -16.52 9.18 15.66
N LYS A 559 -16.98 10.03 14.73
CA LYS A 559 -18.38 10.49 14.66
C LYS A 559 -18.87 11.02 16.01
N SER A 560 -20.02 10.55 16.47
CA SER A 560 -20.61 10.90 17.76
C SER A 560 -20.20 9.98 18.92
N ASP A 561 -19.26 9.05 18.67
CA ASP A 561 -18.82 8.12 19.71
C ASP A 561 -18.12 8.82 20.88
N ILE A 562 -18.19 8.19 22.05
CA ILE A 562 -17.40 8.60 23.23
C ILE A 562 -15.91 8.51 22.88
N PRO A 563 -15.09 9.55 23.13
CA PRO A 563 -13.67 9.51 22.78
C PRO A 563 -12.93 8.33 23.41
N ALA A 564 -12.13 7.63 22.59
CA ALA A 564 -11.20 6.61 23.06
C ALA A 564 -9.96 7.28 23.67
N ASN A 565 -9.60 6.91 24.89
CA ASN A 565 -8.49 7.51 25.59
C ASN A 565 -7.37 6.50 25.82
N PHE A 566 -6.18 6.93 25.48
CA PHE A 566 -4.94 6.23 25.71
C PHE A 566 -3.99 7.11 26.51
N ARG A 567 -3.24 6.50 27.44
CA ARG A 567 -2.11 7.14 28.11
C ARG A 567 -0.95 6.16 28.20
N GLY A 568 0.27 6.67 28.08
CA GLY A 568 1.46 5.83 28.14
C GLY A 568 2.64 6.54 28.75
N PHE A 569 3.45 5.79 29.46
CA PHE A 569 4.78 6.17 29.87
C PHE A 569 5.76 5.19 29.18
N SER A 570 6.69 5.72 28.41
CA SER A 570 7.69 4.90 27.71
C SER A 570 9.09 5.38 28.04
N PHE A 571 10.04 4.47 28.06
CA PHE A 571 11.44 4.80 28.27
C PHE A 571 12.33 4.01 27.31
N LYS A 572 13.46 4.62 26.97
CA LYS A 572 14.56 4.00 26.23
C LYS A 572 15.86 4.38 26.90
N ALA A 573 16.77 3.41 27.04
CA ALA A 573 18.14 3.61 27.44
C ALA A 573 19.07 2.88 26.43
N GLY A 574 19.95 3.64 25.80
CA GLY A 574 20.92 3.11 24.84
C GLY A 574 22.33 3.34 25.32
N TYR A 575 23.18 2.33 25.12
CA TYR A 575 24.59 2.36 25.43
C TYR A 575 25.41 1.86 24.26
N ASN A 576 26.51 2.55 23.97
CA ASN A 576 27.41 2.23 22.87
C ASN A 576 28.85 2.44 23.32
N TYR A 577 29.65 1.37 23.25
CA TYR A 577 31.09 1.40 23.54
C TYR A 577 31.88 1.34 22.23
N LYS A 578 32.61 2.41 21.89
CA LYS A 578 33.47 2.55 20.69
C LYS A 578 32.79 2.15 19.38
N GLN A 579 31.46 2.21 19.30
CA GLN A 579 30.67 1.67 18.18
C GLN A 579 30.86 0.16 17.92
N LYS A 580 31.41 -0.57 18.90
CA LYS A 580 31.64 -2.02 18.85
C LYS A 580 30.48 -2.77 19.48
N TYR A 581 30.16 -2.45 20.74
CA TYR A 581 29.12 -3.11 21.52
C TYR A 581 27.97 -2.14 21.74
N LEU A 582 26.79 -2.58 21.36
CA LEU A 582 25.55 -1.79 21.39
C LEU A 582 24.54 -2.49 22.28
N LEU A 583 23.85 -1.73 23.11
CA LEU A 583 22.74 -2.21 23.97
C LEU A 583 21.63 -1.17 23.97
N ASP A 584 20.41 -1.60 23.68
CA ASP A 584 19.19 -0.82 23.86
C ASP A 584 18.24 -1.55 24.82
N ILE A 585 17.75 -0.85 25.83
CA ILE A 585 16.71 -1.31 26.75
C ILE A 585 15.52 -0.37 26.60
N ASN A 586 14.37 -0.92 26.31
CA ASN A 586 13.15 -0.17 26.05
C ASN A 586 12.01 -0.74 26.89
N GLY A 587 11.06 0.11 27.27
CA GLY A 587 9.87 -0.33 27.92
C GLY A 587 8.73 0.68 27.80
N ALA A 588 7.51 0.18 27.80
CA ALA A 588 6.32 1.01 27.81
C ALA A 588 5.31 0.50 28.83
N PHE A 589 4.78 1.40 29.63
CA PHE A 589 3.66 1.16 30.56
C PHE A 589 2.45 1.94 30.05
N ASN A 590 1.48 1.24 29.46
CA ASN A 590 0.39 1.84 28.71
C ASN A 590 -0.97 1.45 29.27
N GLY A 591 -1.94 2.37 29.17
CA GLY A 591 -3.33 2.16 29.57
C GLY A 591 -4.31 2.57 28.49
N SER A 592 -5.32 1.72 28.24
CA SER A 592 -6.42 1.93 27.31
C SER A 592 -7.76 1.80 28.03
N ASP A 593 -8.71 2.67 27.71
CA ASP A 593 -10.06 2.65 28.30
C ASP A 593 -10.98 1.57 27.68
N ARG A 594 -10.47 0.83 26.70
CA ARG A 594 -11.16 -0.33 26.10
C ARG A 594 -11.31 -1.51 27.06
N PHE A 595 -10.51 -1.53 28.13
CA PHE A 595 -10.52 -2.58 29.15
C PHE A 595 -11.02 -2.06 30.50
N GLN A 596 -11.59 -2.96 31.33
CA GLN A 596 -11.95 -2.61 32.67
C GLN A 596 -10.75 -2.13 33.51
N ALA A 597 -11.00 -1.40 34.61
CA ALA A 597 -9.95 -0.71 35.38
C ALA A 597 -8.79 -1.61 35.83
N LYS A 598 -9.06 -2.86 36.23
CA LYS A 598 -8.05 -3.84 36.70
C LYS A 598 -7.17 -4.39 35.57
N LYS A 599 -7.66 -4.42 34.32
CA LYS A 599 -6.95 -4.96 33.12
C LYS A 599 -6.42 -3.86 32.20
N ARG A 600 -6.66 -2.60 32.54
CA ARG A 600 -6.41 -1.42 31.70
C ARG A 600 -4.94 -1.18 31.38
N ASN A 601 -4.03 -1.48 32.31
CA ASN A 601 -2.63 -1.18 32.18
C ASN A 601 -1.82 -2.42 31.78
N GLY A 602 -0.85 -2.25 30.87
CA GLY A 602 0.08 -3.29 30.43
C GLY A 602 1.52 -2.78 30.40
N PHE A 603 2.48 -3.66 30.69
CA PHE A 603 3.93 -3.40 30.60
C PHE A 603 4.55 -4.21 29.46
N PHE A 604 5.34 -3.54 28.61
CA PHE A 604 5.88 -4.06 27.35
C PHE A 604 7.39 -3.81 27.26
N PRO A 605 8.23 -4.70 27.80
CA PRO A 605 9.69 -4.58 27.76
C PRO A 605 10.28 -5.11 26.46
N ALA A 606 11.42 -4.53 26.05
CA ALA A 606 12.23 -5.03 24.95
C ALA A 606 13.72 -4.72 25.15
N VAL A 607 14.57 -5.59 24.64
CA VAL A 607 16.02 -5.44 24.64
C VAL A 607 16.57 -5.68 23.23
N GLY A 608 17.57 -4.89 22.85
CA GLY A 608 18.33 -5.07 21.63
C GLY A 608 19.82 -5.02 21.89
N VAL A 609 20.58 -5.89 21.23
CA VAL A 609 22.04 -5.95 21.32
C VAL A 609 22.66 -5.92 19.92
N GLY A 610 23.84 -5.34 19.81
CA GLY A 610 24.59 -5.30 18.57
C GLY A 610 26.08 -5.43 18.78
N TRP A 611 26.77 -6.13 17.88
CA TRP A 611 28.20 -6.27 17.85
C TRP A 611 28.75 -5.95 16.46
N SER A 612 29.48 -4.84 16.38
CA SER A 612 30.16 -4.41 15.16
C SER A 612 31.53 -5.06 15.06
N ILE A 613 31.58 -6.29 14.55
CA ILE A 613 32.80 -7.11 14.43
C ILE A 613 33.86 -6.38 13.60
N SER A 614 33.47 -5.67 12.56
CA SER A 614 34.38 -4.90 11.71
C SER A 614 35.15 -3.78 12.44
N GLN A 615 34.71 -3.37 13.64
CA GLN A 615 35.40 -2.37 14.48
C GLN A 615 36.40 -3.00 15.44
N GLU A 616 36.49 -4.35 15.51
CA GLU A 616 37.46 -5.05 16.33
C GLU A 616 38.86 -5.00 15.69
N PRO A 617 39.95 -4.81 16.47
CA PRO A 617 41.31 -4.75 15.93
C PRO A 617 41.68 -5.98 15.12
N PHE A 618 41.35 -7.20 15.64
CA PHE A 618 41.64 -8.47 14.97
C PHE A 618 40.98 -8.58 13.59
N PHE A 619 39.85 -7.90 13.37
CA PHE A 619 39.14 -7.94 12.10
C PHE A 619 39.60 -6.80 11.16
N LYS A 620 39.63 -5.56 11.70
CA LYS A 620 39.94 -4.33 10.95
C LYS A 620 41.35 -4.36 10.34
N ASP A 621 42.33 -4.94 11.08
CA ASP A 621 43.71 -4.95 10.65
C ASP A 621 44.00 -6.03 9.59
N HIS A 622 43.19 -7.10 9.55
CA HIS A 622 43.38 -8.25 8.65
C HIS A 622 42.46 -8.28 7.45
N ILE A 623 41.21 -7.76 7.56
CA ILE A 623 40.17 -7.91 6.52
C ILE A 623 39.70 -6.52 6.00
N LYS A 624 40.49 -5.94 5.09
CA LYS A 624 40.24 -4.60 4.52
C LYS A 624 39.10 -4.55 3.51
N SER A 625 38.71 -5.69 2.94
CA SER A 625 37.61 -5.76 1.95
C SER A 625 36.21 -5.62 2.57
N VAL A 626 36.10 -5.73 3.90
CA VAL A 626 34.84 -5.62 4.65
C VAL A 626 34.85 -4.32 5.44
N SER A 627 34.05 -3.34 5.04
CA SER A 627 33.95 -2.04 5.72
C SER A 627 32.98 -2.08 6.91
N LEU A 628 31.95 -2.94 6.85
CA LEU A 628 31.01 -3.18 7.94
C LEU A 628 30.71 -4.69 8.02
N LEU A 629 30.80 -5.23 9.22
CA LEU A 629 30.19 -6.50 9.62
C LEU A 629 29.60 -6.30 11.00
N LYS A 630 28.27 -6.27 11.09
CA LYS A 630 27.52 -6.08 12.35
C LYS A 630 26.50 -7.19 12.51
N LEU A 631 26.50 -7.83 13.66
CA LEU A 631 25.45 -8.73 14.12
C LEU A 631 24.54 -7.98 15.10
N ARG A 632 23.24 -8.24 15.03
CA ARG A 632 22.25 -7.68 15.95
C ARG A 632 21.20 -8.69 16.30
N ALA A 633 20.66 -8.57 17.52
CA ALA A 633 19.55 -9.37 17.97
C ALA A 633 18.64 -8.52 18.85
N SER A 634 17.35 -8.77 18.78
CA SER A 634 16.39 -8.15 19.66
C SER A 634 15.32 -9.15 20.13
N TYR A 635 14.82 -8.92 21.34
CA TYR A 635 13.73 -9.68 21.91
C TYR A 635 12.87 -8.77 22.77
N GLY A 636 11.54 -8.95 22.69
CA GLY A 636 10.64 -8.18 23.54
C GLY A 636 9.16 -8.58 23.39
N VAL A 637 8.35 -7.94 24.21
CA VAL A 637 6.90 -8.10 24.20
C VAL A 637 6.27 -6.78 23.82
N VAL A 638 5.32 -6.81 22.89
CA VAL A 638 4.49 -5.68 22.49
C VAL A 638 3.01 -6.07 22.60
N GLY A 639 2.13 -5.11 22.78
CA GLY A 639 0.69 -5.36 22.95
C GLY A 639 -0.15 -4.76 21.84
N SER A 640 -1.45 -5.12 21.84
CA SER A 640 -2.48 -4.50 21.01
C SER A 640 -3.76 -4.37 21.81
N ASP A 641 -4.45 -3.23 21.71
CA ASP A 641 -5.78 -2.99 22.32
C ASP A 641 -6.92 -3.08 21.29
N VAL A 642 -6.63 -3.63 20.11
CA VAL A 642 -7.63 -3.77 19.05
C VAL A 642 -8.65 -4.85 19.44
N THR A 643 -9.93 -4.44 19.53
CA THR A 643 -11.07 -5.32 19.78
C THR A 643 -11.92 -5.38 18.51
N SER A 644 -12.25 -6.57 18.02
CA SER A 644 -13.06 -6.75 16.80
C SER A 644 -14.45 -6.16 16.98
N GLY A 645 -14.66 -4.92 16.54
CA GLY A 645 -15.95 -4.24 16.50
C GLY A 645 -16.35 -3.58 17.83
N ASN A 646 -16.75 -4.30 18.85
CA ASN A 646 -17.23 -3.76 20.10
C ASN A 646 -16.12 -3.19 20.99
N ARG A 647 -16.29 -1.94 21.43
CA ARG A 647 -15.27 -1.21 22.18
C ARG A 647 -15.22 -1.61 23.66
N TYR A 648 -16.36 -1.94 24.23
CA TYR A 648 -16.50 -2.22 25.65
C TYR A 648 -16.98 -3.65 25.90
N LEU A 649 -16.24 -4.63 25.39
CA LEU A 649 -16.54 -6.06 25.52
C LEU A 649 -16.75 -6.54 26.96
N TYR A 650 -16.30 -5.76 27.97
CA TYR A 650 -16.49 -6.07 29.38
C TYR A 650 -17.82 -5.59 29.93
N ARG A 651 -18.63 -4.82 29.16
CA ARG A 651 -19.94 -4.35 29.58
C ARG A 651 -21.02 -5.24 29.02
N GLN A 652 -22.06 -5.50 29.87
CA GLN A 652 -23.29 -6.10 29.40
C GLN A 652 -24.09 -5.05 28.63
N GLU A 653 -24.55 -5.37 27.45
CA GLU A 653 -25.37 -4.49 26.60
C GLU A 653 -26.79 -5.06 26.48
N TYR A 654 -27.75 -4.17 26.42
CA TYR A 654 -29.17 -4.48 26.22
C TYR A 654 -29.67 -3.68 25.03
N PHE A 655 -30.42 -4.31 24.15
CA PHE A 655 -30.92 -3.69 22.93
C PHE A 655 -32.43 -3.70 22.89
N TYR A 656 -33.02 -2.68 22.27
CA TYR A 656 -34.41 -2.69 21.92
C TYR A 656 -34.63 -3.67 20.76
N GLY A 657 -35.51 -4.64 20.96
CA GLY A 657 -35.90 -5.64 19.97
C GLY A 657 -37.13 -5.24 19.18
N ALA A 658 -37.46 -6.07 18.21
CA ALA A 658 -38.74 -5.98 17.51
C ALA A 658 -39.85 -6.13 18.56
N GLY A 659 -40.90 -5.32 18.49
CA GLY A 659 -42.05 -5.44 19.37
C GLY A 659 -42.72 -6.80 19.17
N TYR A 660 -43.41 -7.24 20.20
CA TYR A 660 -44.29 -8.40 20.13
C TYR A 660 -45.76 -7.92 20.12
N SER A 661 -46.56 -8.48 19.25
CA SER A 661 -47.96 -8.12 19.09
C SER A 661 -48.79 -8.86 20.11
N PHE A 662 -49.65 -8.15 20.87
CA PHE A 662 -50.55 -8.67 21.88
C PHE A 662 -51.99 -8.27 21.59
N GLY A 663 -52.92 -9.21 21.90
CA GLY A 663 -54.36 -8.99 21.84
C GLY A 663 -54.95 -8.97 20.45
N GLU A 664 -56.27 -8.83 20.37
CA GLU A 664 -57.04 -8.85 19.09
C GLU A 664 -56.69 -7.68 18.17
N ASN A 665 -56.07 -6.59 18.67
CA ASN A 665 -55.75 -5.41 17.92
C ASN A 665 -54.26 -5.33 17.55
N ASP A 666 -53.53 -6.42 17.61
CA ASP A 666 -52.09 -6.48 17.25
C ASP A 666 -51.24 -5.36 17.87
N THR A 667 -51.57 -4.98 19.13
CA THR A 667 -50.83 -3.90 19.81
C THR A 667 -49.39 -4.28 20.03
N GLN A 668 -48.50 -3.59 19.36
CA GLN A 668 -47.05 -3.76 19.42
C GLN A 668 -46.49 -3.27 20.77
N GLN A 669 -45.92 -4.17 21.53
CA GLN A 669 -45.16 -3.84 22.73
C GLN A 669 -43.65 -3.96 22.45
N GLY A 670 -42.90 -2.92 22.73
CA GLY A 670 -41.44 -2.93 22.55
C GLY A 670 -40.80 -3.97 23.47
N SER A 671 -39.86 -4.72 22.92
CA SER A 671 -39.06 -5.68 23.70
C SER A 671 -37.68 -5.14 24.01
N ILE A 672 -37.06 -5.64 25.06
CA ILE A 672 -35.62 -5.46 25.33
C ILE A 672 -35.03 -6.87 25.38
N TYR A 673 -33.96 -7.06 24.65
CA TYR A 673 -33.21 -8.32 24.69
C TYR A 673 -31.77 -8.07 25.13
N GLU A 674 -31.23 -9.09 25.78
CA GLU A 674 -29.85 -9.11 26.24
C GLU A 674 -28.90 -9.33 25.05
N GLY A 675 -27.89 -8.47 24.95
CA GLY A 675 -26.80 -8.60 23.97
C GLY A 675 -25.83 -9.72 24.37
N GLU A 676 -24.67 -9.75 23.73
CA GLU A 676 -23.61 -10.68 24.12
C GLU A 676 -23.22 -10.51 25.57
N LEU A 677 -22.97 -11.62 26.28
CA LEU A 677 -22.52 -11.57 27.68
C LEU A 677 -21.19 -10.84 27.77
N GLY A 678 -21.15 -9.78 28.62
CA GLY A 678 -19.95 -9.00 28.82
C GLY A 678 -18.82 -9.82 29.46
N ASN A 679 -17.59 -9.67 28.98
CA ASN A 679 -16.43 -10.40 29.47
C ASN A 679 -15.50 -9.50 30.29
N LEU A 680 -15.54 -9.63 31.63
CA LEU A 680 -14.72 -8.85 32.57
C LEU A 680 -13.21 -9.17 32.46
N ASP A 681 -12.84 -10.30 31.86
CA ASP A 681 -11.46 -10.75 31.74
C ASP A 681 -10.78 -10.32 30.45
N VAL A 682 -11.49 -9.59 29.58
CA VAL A 682 -10.89 -9.03 28.35
C VAL A 682 -9.66 -8.19 28.68
N SER A 683 -8.57 -8.50 28.00
CA SER A 683 -7.28 -7.85 28.18
C SER A 683 -6.50 -7.72 26.87
N TRP A 684 -5.26 -7.30 26.98
CA TRP A 684 -4.33 -7.09 25.90
C TRP A 684 -4.05 -8.34 25.09
N GLU A 685 -4.16 -8.24 23.79
CA GLU A 685 -3.46 -9.14 22.85
C GLU A 685 -1.96 -8.84 22.91
N LYS A 686 -1.10 -9.86 22.96
CA LYS A 686 0.36 -9.73 23.14
C LYS A 686 1.12 -10.46 22.04
N ALA A 687 2.26 -9.89 21.65
CA ALA A 687 3.20 -10.53 20.71
C ALA A 687 4.62 -10.57 21.33
N ARG A 688 5.19 -11.77 21.42
CA ARG A 688 6.63 -11.96 21.65
C ARG A 688 7.31 -11.91 20.30
N LYS A 689 8.26 -11.01 20.15
CA LYS A 689 9.01 -10.82 18.92
C LYS A 689 10.48 -11.11 19.16
N ALA A 690 11.06 -11.98 18.36
CA ALA A 690 12.49 -12.25 18.28
C ALA A 690 12.98 -11.89 16.88
N ASP A 691 14.11 -11.20 16.81
CA ASP A 691 14.75 -10.79 15.55
C ASP A 691 16.26 -10.98 15.65
N VAL A 692 16.85 -11.52 14.59
CA VAL A 692 18.32 -11.64 14.45
C VAL A 692 18.69 -11.13 13.07
N GLY A 693 19.60 -10.16 13.02
CA GLY A 693 19.99 -9.49 11.79
C GLY A 693 21.49 -9.42 11.58
N ILE A 694 21.87 -9.36 10.31
CA ILE A 694 23.24 -9.14 9.87
C ILE A 694 23.29 -7.98 8.88
N ASP A 695 24.22 -7.04 9.13
CA ASP A 695 24.53 -5.94 8.21
C ASP A 695 25.97 -6.12 7.72
N VAL A 696 26.17 -6.12 6.40
CA VAL A 696 27.49 -6.31 5.79
C VAL A 696 27.69 -5.31 4.66
N ASN A 697 28.85 -4.63 4.66
CA ASN A 697 29.31 -3.82 3.56
C ASN A 697 30.68 -4.30 3.09
N LEU A 698 30.83 -4.48 1.79
CA LEU A 698 32.00 -5.03 1.14
C LEU A 698 32.57 -4.08 0.08
N PHE A 699 33.88 -4.22 -0.21
CA PHE A 699 34.54 -3.54 -1.32
C PHE A 699 34.37 -2.01 -1.30
N ASN A 700 34.64 -1.37 -0.14
CA ASN A 700 34.42 0.06 0.10
C ASN A 700 32.97 0.48 -0.19
N ASP A 701 32.01 -0.24 0.42
CA ASP A 701 30.56 -0.03 0.32
C ASP A 701 29.95 -0.20 -1.09
N ARG A 702 30.68 -0.81 -2.03
CA ARG A 702 30.11 -1.13 -3.36
C ARG A 702 29.03 -2.19 -3.30
N LEU A 703 29.19 -3.17 -2.43
CA LEU A 703 28.19 -4.20 -2.17
C LEU A 703 27.78 -4.14 -0.70
N SER A 704 26.49 -3.97 -0.44
CA SER A 704 25.96 -4.03 0.92
C SER A 704 24.75 -4.95 0.97
N PHE A 705 24.58 -5.66 2.09
CA PHE A 705 23.40 -6.45 2.34
C PHE A 705 23.00 -6.39 3.82
N THR A 706 21.70 -6.41 4.03
CA THR A 706 21.06 -6.51 5.34
C THR A 706 20.05 -7.64 5.25
N ILE A 707 20.10 -8.57 6.18
CA ILE A 707 19.17 -9.70 6.27
C ILE A 707 18.71 -9.83 7.71
N ASP A 708 17.41 -9.93 7.90
CA ASP A 708 16.75 -10.19 9.17
C ASP A 708 15.99 -11.51 9.12
N TYR A 709 16.16 -12.33 10.14
CA TYR A 709 15.30 -13.45 10.48
C TYR A 709 14.43 -13.06 11.67
N PHE A 710 13.12 -13.27 11.55
CA PHE A 710 12.18 -12.95 12.62
C PHE A 710 11.31 -14.15 12.99
N HIS A 711 10.89 -14.18 14.25
CA HIS A 711 9.92 -15.12 14.77
C HIS A 711 9.01 -14.43 15.80
N ASP A 712 7.77 -14.23 15.43
CA ASP A 712 6.74 -13.60 16.24
C ASP A 712 5.74 -14.66 16.72
N ILE A 713 5.45 -14.68 18.02
CA ILE A 713 4.39 -15.50 18.62
C ILE A 713 3.37 -14.57 19.23
N ARG A 714 2.18 -14.55 18.66
CA ARG A 714 1.07 -13.77 19.16
C ARG A 714 0.17 -14.66 19.99
N TYR A 715 -0.23 -14.20 21.19
CA TYR A 715 -1.00 -14.94 22.17
C TYR A 715 -1.98 -14.02 22.89
N ASP A 716 -2.90 -14.61 23.66
CA ASP A 716 -4.02 -13.89 24.28
C ASP A 716 -4.85 -13.14 23.22
N GLN A 717 -4.98 -13.69 21.99
CA GLN A 717 -5.77 -13.06 20.93
C GLN A 717 -7.27 -13.23 21.21
N LEU A 718 -8.02 -12.16 20.93
CA LEU A 718 -9.45 -12.12 21.08
C LEU A 718 -10.14 -12.88 19.96
N VAL A 719 -10.82 -13.97 20.31
CA VAL A 719 -11.65 -14.75 19.41
C VAL A 719 -12.95 -15.18 20.10
N ARG A 720 -14.00 -15.42 19.33
CA ARG A 720 -15.20 -16.08 19.82
C ARG A 720 -14.86 -17.52 20.12
N LYS A 721 -15.39 -18.04 21.23
CA LYS A 721 -15.24 -19.44 21.61
C LYS A 721 -16.15 -20.30 20.75
N GLY A 722 -15.57 -21.19 19.94
CA GLY A 722 -16.30 -22.17 19.17
C GLY A 722 -16.73 -23.39 19.98
N SER A 723 -16.18 -23.58 21.18
CA SER A 723 -16.55 -24.69 22.09
C SER A 723 -17.84 -24.43 22.87
N VAL A 724 -18.44 -23.23 22.79
CA VAL A 724 -19.70 -22.88 23.47
C VAL A 724 -20.88 -23.39 22.62
N PRO A 725 -21.76 -24.23 23.16
CA PRO A 725 -22.92 -24.72 22.43
C PRO A 725 -23.95 -23.62 22.13
N ASP A 726 -24.46 -23.57 20.90
CA ASP A 726 -25.48 -22.60 20.46
C ASP A 726 -26.80 -22.72 21.22
N MET A 727 -27.07 -23.88 21.83
CA MET A 727 -28.27 -24.12 22.66
C MET A 727 -28.40 -23.20 23.87
N LEU A 728 -27.33 -22.50 24.26
CA LEU A 728 -27.40 -21.50 25.34
C LEU A 728 -28.21 -20.27 24.95
N GLY A 729 -28.49 -20.05 23.66
CA GLY A 729 -29.36 -18.99 23.17
C GLY A 729 -28.84 -17.58 23.38
N ILE A 730 -27.63 -17.41 23.94
CA ILE A 730 -26.97 -16.11 24.13
C ILE A 730 -25.54 -16.12 23.56
N GLY A 731 -25.15 -15.04 22.88
CA GLY A 731 -23.79 -14.85 22.42
C GLY A 731 -22.82 -14.49 23.53
N PHE A 732 -21.57 -14.91 23.39
CA PHE A 732 -20.48 -14.56 24.29
C PHE A 732 -19.54 -13.56 23.66
N SER A 733 -19.15 -12.53 24.38
CA SER A 733 -18.08 -11.62 23.97
C SER A 733 -16.77 -12.38 23.72
N PRO A 734 -15.95 -11.95 22.76
CA PRO A 734 -14.64 -12.54 22.51
C PRO A 734 -13.78 -12.71 23.75
N THR A 735 -12.97 -13.75 23.80
CA THR A 735 -12.06 -14.08 24.89
C THR A 735 -10.61 -14.16 24.43
N ASN A 736 -9.66 -13.86 25.34
CA ASN A 736 -8.22 -13.87 25.08
C ASN A 736 -7.65 -15.30 25.16
N VAL A 737 -7.87 -16.13 24.13
CA VAL A 737 -7.46 -17.55 24.16
C VAL A 737 -6.61 -17.99 22.96
N ALA A 738 -6.74 -17.33 21.82
CA ALA A 738 -6.09 -17.81 20.61
C ALA A 738 -4.59 -17.48 20.56
N LYS A 739 -3.87 -18.27 19.77
CA LYS A 739 -2.42 -18.15 19.59
C LYS A 739 -2.03 -18.42 18.14
N THR A 740 -1.16 -17.59 17.60
CA THR A 740 -0.59 -17.73 16.25
C THR A 740 0.93 -17.57 16.29
N SER A 741 1.61 -18.07 15.27
CA SER A 741 3.02 -17.76 15.02
C SER A 741 3.19 -17.18 13.62
N ASN A 742 4.17 -16.30 13.45
CA ASN A 742 4.62 -15.79 12.17
C ASN A 742 6.13 -15.74 12.14
N LYS A 743 6.77 -16.38 11.16
CA LYS A 743 8.22 -16.41 11.02
C LYS A 743 8.65 -16.25 9.58
N GLY A 744 9.84 -15.73 9.38
CA GLY A 744 10.33 -15.51 8.03
C GLY A 744 11.65 -14.76 8.01
N PHE A 745 12.00 -14.28 6.84
CA PHE A 745 13.16 -13.43 6.63
C PHE A 745 12.84 -12.30 5.66
N ASP A 746 13.47 -11.18 5.87
CA ASP A 746 13.43 -10.04 4.96
C ASP A 746 14.83 -9.43 4.82
N GLY A 747 15.09 -8.78 3.69
CA GLY A 747 16.39 -8.18 3.47
C GLY A 747 16.52 -7.41 2.18
N GLN A 748 17.70 -6.83 2.01
CA GLN A 748 18.08 -6.03 0.86
C GLN A 748 19.54 -6.25 0.52
N ILE A 749 19.82 -6.35 -0.78
CA ILE A 749 21.17 -6.41 -1.35
C ILE A 749 21.33 -5.22 -2.28
N ASN A 750 22.33 -4.38 -2.06
CA ASN A 750 22.62 -3.23 -2.91
C ASN A 750 24.00 -3.37 -3.53
N TYR A 751 24.07 -3.11 -4.83
CA TYR A 751 25.33 -3.06 -5.57
C TYR A 751 25.46 -1.73 -6.28
N ARG A 752 26.59 -1.05 -6.12
CA ARG A 752 26.91 0.23 -6.76
C ARG A 752 28.28 0.17 -7.37
N THR A 753 28.38 0.67 -8.59
CA THR A 753 29.67 0.78 -9.27
C THR A 753 29.62 1.93 -10.26
N SER A 754 30.81 2.44 -10.58
CA SER A 754 30.99 3.40 -11.65
C SER A 754 31.93 2.78 -12.69
N ILE A 755 31.43 2.67 -13.91
CA ILE A 755 32.18 2.19 -15.06
C ILE A 755 32.39 3.39 -15.97
N ARG A 756 33.62 3.93 -16.00
CA ARG A 756 33.93 5.21 -16.65
C ARG A 756 33.01 6.32 -16.15
N GLN A 757 32.12 6.85 -16.97
CA GLN A 757 31.17 7.94 -16.66
C GLN A 757 29.75 7.43 -16.37
N VAL A 758 29.52 6.12 -16.39
CA VAL A 758 28.24 5.50 -16.09
C VAL A 758 28.22 5.06 -14.61
N ASN A 759 27.33 5.64 -13.83
CA ASN A 759 27.07 5.19 -12.45
C ASN A 759 25.89 4.21 -12.48
N ILE A 760 26.13 3.00 -11.95
CA ILE A 760 25.13 1.92 -11.88
C ILE A 760 24.79 1.68 -10.42
N ASN A 761 23.51 1.59 -10.12
CA ASN A 761 22.97 1.20 -8.84
C ASN A 761 21.90 0.12 -9.01
N THR A 762 22.07 -0.98 -8.30
CA THR A 762 21.12 -2.10 -8.31
C THR A 762 20.74 -2.43 -6.88
N SER A 763 19.46 -2.67 -6.62
CA SER A 763 18.97 -3.12 -5.33
C SER A 763 17.98 -4.25 -5.50
N LEU A 764 18.23 -5.36 -4.80
CA LEU A 764 17.31 -6.48 -4.66
C LEU A 764 16.71 -6.44 -3.25
N VAL A 765 15.41 -6.26 -3.17
CA VAL A 765 14.63 -6.36 -1.93
C VAL A 765 13.87 -7.68 -1.94
N PHE A 766 13.89 -8.40 -0.84
CA PHE A 766 13.20 -9.68 -0.73
C PHE A 766 12.58 -9.84 0.65
N GLN A 767 11.48 -10.59 0.69
CA GLN A 767 10.88 -11.05 1.93
C GLN A 767 10.12 -12.35 1.71
N TYR A 768 10.10 -13.15 2.77
CA TYR A 768 9.28 -14.35 2.88
C TYR A 768 8.75 -14.47 4.30
N PHE A 769 7.47 -14.82 4.45
CA PHE A 769 6.90 -15.14 5.75
C PHE A 769 5.96 -16.35 5.68
N LYS A 770 5.83 -17.02 6.82
CA LYS A 770 4.89 -18.13 7.02
C LYS A 770 4.23 -17.98 8.37
N ASN A 771 2.93 -17.75 8.37
CA ASN A 771 2.11 -17.74 9.57
C ASN A 771 1.46 -19.10 9.81
N LYS A 772 0.97 -19.31 11.04
CA LYS A 772 0.31 -20.54 11.46
C LYS A 772 -0.62 -20.25 12.65
N VAL A 773 -1.84 -20.75 12.59
CA VAL A 773 -2.73 -20.83 13.74
C VAL A 773 -2.21 -21.93 14.67
N MET A 774 -1.72 -21.57 15.85
CA MET A 774 -1.20 -22.53 16.82
C MET A 774 -2.32 -23.09 17.72
N PHE A 775 -3.26 -22.23 18.07
CA PHE A 775 -4.44 -22.57 18.85
C PHE A 775 -5.56 -21.57 18.53
N LYS A 776 -6.75 -22.09 18.34
CA LYS A 776 -8.00 -21.37 18.21
C LYS A 776 -9.04 -22.22 18.95
N ASP A 777 -9.89 -21.62 19.77
CA ASP A 777 -10.97 -22.34 20.42
C ASP A 777 -12.06 -22.65 19.39
N GLU A 778 -11.87 -23.73 18.63
CA GLU A 778 -12.81 -24.21 17.60
C GLU A 778 -13.67 -25.35 18.16
N ALA A 779 -14.93 -25.42 17.71
CA ALA A 779 -15.75 -26.60 17.92
C ALA A 779 -15.01 -27.82 17.37
N GLN A 780 -15.07 -28.95 18.04
CA GLN A 780 -14.42 -30.15 17.55
C GLN A 780 -15.09 -30.59 16.26
N PRO A 781 -14.39 -30.51 15.09
CA PRO A 781 -14.98 -30.93 13.84
C PRO A 781 -15.10 -32.44 13.78
N ALA A 782 -16.02 -32.93 12.94
CA ALA A 782 -16.23 -34.35 12.72
C ALA A 782 -14.93 -35.04 12.24
N TYR A 783 -14.15 -34.37 11.43
CA TYR A 783 -12.94 -34.93 10.85
C TYR A 783 -11.72 -33.99 11.05
N PRO A 784 -10.50 -34.55 11.21
CA PRO A 784 -9.29 -33.74 11.48
C PRO A 784 -8.92 -32.74 10.40
N TRP A 785 -9.24 -32.99 9.13
CA TRP A 785 -8.92 -32.10 8.01
C TRP A 785 -9.81 -30.84 7.93
N LEU A 786 -10.91 -30.81 8.67
CA LEU A 786 -11.77 -29.63 8.77
C LEU A 786 -11.23 -28.58 9.77
N ARG A 787 -10.15 -28.91 10.50
CA ARG A 787 -9.59 -28.05 11.53
C ARG A 787 -8.74 -26.93 10.95
N GLU A 788 -8.94 -25.70 11.42
CA GLU A 788 -8.11 -24.53 11.07
C GLU A 788 -6.78 -24.51 11.84
N THR A 789 -6.78 -25.02 13.08
CA THR A 789 -5.55 -25.10 13.91
C THR A 789 -4.49 -25.95 13.22
N GLY A 790 -3.32 -25.37 13.05
CA GLY A 790 -2.21 -25.99 12.33
C GLY A 790 -1.99 -25.45 10.92
N LEU A 791 -2.96 -24.70 10.36
CA LEU A 791 -2.91 -24.10 9.03
C LEU A 791 -2.52 -22.62 9.05
N PRO A 792 -2.21 -22.01 7.91
CA PRO A 792 -2.06 -20.57 7.77
C PRO A 792 -3.33 -19.81 8.18
N ILE A 793 -3.16 -18.55 8.62
CA ILE A 793 -4.29 -17.63 8.83
C ILE A 793 -4.98 -17.41 7.47
N ASP A 794 -6.33 -17.40 7.46
CA ASP A 794 -7.16 -17.24 6.26
C ASP A 794 -6.94 -18.34 5.20
N GLN A 795 -6.61 -19.57 5.63
CA GLN A 795 -6.54 -20.71 4.74
C GLN A 795 -7.92 -20.99 4.13
N PRO A 796 -8.06 -20.98 2.78
CA PRO A 796 -9.30 -21.36 2.14
C PRO A 796 -9.64 -22.85 2.38
N PHE A 797 -10.92 -23.14 2.57
CA PHE A 797 -11.46 -24.49 2.65
C PHE A 797 -12.47 -24.73 1.52
N GLY A 798 -12.44 -25.92 0.95
CA GLY A 798 -13.31 -26.30 -0.15
C GLY A 798 -13.05 -27.73 -0.59
N TYR A 799 -13.61 -28.10 -1.74
CA TYR A 799 -13.50 -29.42 -2.31
C TYR A 799 -12.23 -29.57 -3.17
N THR A 800 -11.66 -30.75 -3.19
CA THR A 800 -10.54 -31.10 -4.07
C THR A 800 -11.06 -31.59 -5.41
N PHE A 801 -10.77 -30.87 -6.50
CA PHE A 801 -11.11 -31.27 -7.86
C PHE A 801 -10.22 -32.43 -8.33
N ILE A 802 -10.84 -33.49 -8.87
CA ILE A 802 -10.14 -34.68 -9.34
C ILE A 802 -10.40 -35.00 -10.84
N GLY A 803 -11.14 -34.17 -11.54
CA GLY A 803 -11.46 -34.29 -12.95
C GLY A 803 -12.93 -34.02 -13.23
N TYR A 804 -13.39 -34.39 -14.42
CA TYR A 804 -14.78 -34.27 -14.82
C TYR A 804 -15.46 -35.63 -14.75
N TYR A 805 -16.77 -35.67 -14.45
CA TYR A 805 -17.54 -36.89 -14.62
C TYR A 805 -17.55 -37.28 -16.10
N THR A 806 -17.26 -38.59 -16.37
CA THR A 806 -17.25 -39.15 -17.72
C THR A 806 -18.62 -39.77 -18.07
N PRO A 807 -18.93 -40.02 -19.34
CA PRO A 807 -20.13 -40.79 -19.71
C PRO A 807 -20.22 -42.17 -19.04
N GLU A 808 -19.07 -42.81 -18.80
CA GLU A 808 -19.02 -44.09 -18.08
C GLU A 808 -19.40 -43.91 -16.60
N ASP A 809 -18.89 -42.84 -15.94
CA ASP A 809 -19.28 -42.49 -14.57
C ASP A 809 -20.79 -42.29 -14.45
N ILE A 810 -21.42 -41.61 -15.42
CA ILE A 810 -22.87 -41.38 -15.43
C ILE A 810 -23.63 -42.68 -15.56
N THR A 811 -23.17 -43.59 -16.42
CA THR A 811 -23.77 -44.92 -16.57
C THR A 811 -23.72 -45.70 -15.25
N LYS A 812 -22.61 -45.66 -14.53
CA LYS A 812 -22.45 -46.32 -13.23
C LYS A 812 -23.35 -45.70 -12.16
N ILE A 813 -23.48 -44.34 -12.15
CA ILE A 813 -24.36 -43.61 -11.23
C ILE A 813 -25.82 -44.01 -11.47
N GLN A 814 -26.28 -43.99 -12.70
CA GLN A 814 -27.66 -44.36 -13.07
C GLN A 814 -28.00 -45.84 -12.77
N ALA A 815 -27.04 -46.71 -12.98
CA ALA A 815 -27.17 -48.15 -12.65
C ALA A 815 -27.02 -48.40 -11.14
N ASN A 816 -26.70 -47.40 -10.32
CA ASN A 816 -26.34 -47.57 -8.92
C ASN A 816 -25.28 -48.65 -8.69
N ALA A 817 -24.29 -48.71 -9.59
CA ALA A 817 -23.22 -49.70 -9.55
C ALA A 817 -22.39 -49.57 -8.25
N HIS A 818 -21.83 -50.68 -7.79
CA HIS A 818 -21.01 -50.71 -6.55
C HIS A 818 -19.76 -49.84 -6.65
N ASP A 819 -19.19 -49.70 -7.86
CA ASP A 819 -18.00 -48.93 -8.18
C ASP A 819 -18.35 -47.56 -8.79
N LYS A 820 -19.56 -47.05 -8.54
CA LYS A 820 -19.95 -45.69 -8.95
C LYS A 820 -19.09 -44.65 -8.20
N PRO A 821 -18.72 -43.53 -8.85
CA PRO A 821 -18.06 -42.46 -8.15
C PRO A 821 -18.98 -41.81 -7.10
N ALA A 822 -18.41 -41.27 -6.04
CA ALA A 822 -19.12 -40.41 -5.07
C ALA A 822 -19.76 -39.21 -5.76
N THR A 823 -20.96 -38.85 -5.31
CA THR A 823 -21.74 -37.76 -5.93
C THR A 823 -22.18 -36.74 -4.89
N PRO A 824 -22.16 -35.43 -5.24
CA PRO A 824 -22.74 -34.38 -4.41
C PRO A 824 -24.27 -34.54 -4.30
N LEU A 825 -24.82 -34.10 -3.16
CA LEU A 825 -26.24 -33.90 -2.98
C LEU A 825 -26.66 -32.66 -3.77
N SER A 826 -27.14 -32.80 -4.96
CA SER A 826 -27.54 -31.72 -5.88
C SER A 826 -29.01 -31.85 -6.25
N GLU A 827 -29.71 -30.73 -6.39
CA GLU A 827 -31.07 -30.67 -6.94
C GLU A 827 -31.10 -31.06 -8.42
N TYR A 828 -29.98 -30.95 -9.11
CA TYR A 828 -29.85 -31.28 -10.54
C TYR A 828 -29.06 -32.57 -10.72
N PRO A 829 -29.47 -33.45 -11.65
CA PRO A 829 -28.74 -34.66 -11.93
C PRO A 829 -27.33 -34.40 -12.42
N ILE A 830 -26.37 -35.20 -11.92
CA ILE A 830 -24.98 -35.14 -12.38
C ILE A 830 -24.92 -35.57 -13.85
N GLN A 831 -24.15 -34.85 -14.64
CA GLN A 831 -23.97 -35.13 -16.07
C GLN A 831 -22.46 -35.21 -16.41
N ALA A 832 -22.17 -35.84 -17.57
CA ALA A 832 -20.82 -35.86 -18.10
C ALA A 832 -20.31 -34.45 -18.34
N GLY A 833 -19.07 -34.15 -17.89
CA GLY A 833 -18.47 -32.82 -17.94
C GLY A 833 -18.70 -31.95 -16.72
N ASP A 834 -19.47 -32.43 -15.73
CA ASP A 834 -19.56 -31.79 -14.43
C ASP A 834 -18.27 -31.98 -13.61
N LEU A 835 -17.96 -31.03 -12.71
CA LEU A 835 -16.81 -31.10 -11.81
C LEU A 835 -16.97 -32.29 -10.84
N LYS A 836 -15.95 -33.15 -10.79
CA LYS A 836 -15.87 -34.30 -9.91
C LYS A 836 -14.94 -34.00 -8.74
N TYR A 837 -15.42 -34.25 -7.53
CA TYR A 837 -14.71 -33.93 -6.29
C TYR A 837 -14.25 -35.19 -5.57
N LYS A 838 -13.20 -35.03 -4.77
CA LYS A 838 -12.67 -36.13 -3.96
C LYS A 838 -13.56 -36.40 -2.75
N ASP A 839 -14.00 -37.60 -2.59
CA ASP A 839 -14.57 -38.12 -1.36
C ASP A 839 -13.42 -38.41 -0.37
N ILE A 840 -13.32 -37.59 0.68
CA ILE A 840 -12.19 -37.65 1.63
C ILE A 840 -12.51 -38.66 2.75
N ASN A 841 -13.78 -38.73 3.18
CA ASN A 841 -14.20 -39.60 4.26
C ASN A 841 -14.58 -41.02 3.78
N GLY A 842 -14.80 -41.21 2.46
CA GLY A 842 -15.05 -42.50 1.83
C GLY A 842 -16.48 -43.02 2.00
N ASP A 843 -17.46 -42.14 2.25
CA ASP A 843 -18.86 -42.54 2.47
C ASP A 843 -19.72 -42.58 1.20
N GLY A 844 -19.16 -42.21 0.04
CA GLY A 844 -19.80 -42.20 -1.27
C GLY A 844 -20.67 -40.99 -1.55
N VAL A 845 -20.69 -39.99 -0.67
CA VAL A 845 -21.43 -38.75 -0.81
C VAL A 845 -20.45 -37.58 -0.69
N ILE A 846 -20.54 -36.61 -1.57
CA ILE A 846 -19.74 -35.36 -1.46
C ILE A 846 -20.55 -34.30 -0.69
N ASP A 847 -20.12 -34.03 0.53
CA ASP A 847 -20.78 -33.05 1.41
C ASP A 847 -19.77 -32.15 2.16
N ASN A 848 -20.22 -31.43 3.17
CA ASN A 848 -19.36 -30.57 3.97
C ASN A 848 -18.21 -31.30 4.69
N ASN A 849 -18.32 -32.62 4.87
CA ASN A 849 -17.29 -33.46 5.49
C ASN A 849 -16.10 -33.71 4.56
N ASP A 850 -16.28 -33.53 3.24
CA ASP A 850 -15.23 -33.66 2.22
C ASP A 850 -14.51 -32.32 1.92
N ARG A 851 -14.87 -31.29 2.63
CA ARG A 851 -14.13 -30.02 2.52
C ARG A 851 -12.80 -30.12 3.27
N GLY A 852 -11.74 -29.69 2.63
CA GLY A 852 -10.40 -29.62 3.24
C GLY A 852 -9.69 -28.29 2.93
N PRO A 853 -8.46 -28.11 3.41
CA PRO A 853 -7.65 -26.94 3.05
C PRO A 853 -7.28 -27.01 1.57
N ILE A 854 -7.67 -26.00 0.80
CA ILE A 854 -7.39 -25.88 -0.64
C ILE A 854 -6.59 -24.59 -0.91
N GLY A 855 -5.80 -24.60 -1.99
CA GLY A 855 -5.04 -23.43 -2.41
C GLY A 855 -4.17 -22.78 -1.32
N ARG A 856 -4.11 -21.45 -1.32
CA ARG A 856 -3.32 -20.63 -0.40
C ARG A 856 -4.11 -19.39 0.02
N PRO A 857 -3.77 -18.74 1.17
CA PRO A 857 -4.32 -17.44 1.53
C PRO A 857 -4.16 -16.39 0.43
N ASN A 858 -5.02 -15.38 0.42
CA ASN A 858 -5.08 -14.35 -0.63
C ASN A 858 -4.03 -13.23 -0.51
N LEU A 859 -3.10 -13.31 0.43
CA LEU A 859 -1.99 -12.39 0.60
C LEU A 859 -0.67 -13.08 0.21
N ALA A 860 0.10 -12.45 -0.67
CA ALA A 860 1.39 -12.96 -1.09
C ALA A 860 2.35 -13.13 0.11
N ASN A 861 2.87 -14.32 0.31
CA ASN A 861 3.84 -14.61 1.38
C ASN A 861 5.29 -14.36 0.97
N THR A 862 5.54 -14.20 -0.32
CA THR A 862 6.87 -13.92 -0.90
C THR A 862 6.77 -12.70 -1.81
N VAL A 863 7.56 -11.68 -1.53
CA VAL A 863 7.65 -10.47 -2.36
C VAL A 863 9.11 -10.22 -2.72
N LEU A 864 9.34 -9.92 -4.00
CA LEU A 864 10.63 -9.55 -4.55
C LEU A 864 10.53 -8.18 -5.22
N GLY A 865 11.57 -7.36 -5.07
CA GLY A 865 11.71 -6.08 -5.76
C GLY A 865 13.12 -5.92 -6.31
N LEU A 866 13.28 -5.84 -7.65
CA LEU A 866 14.56 -5.57 -8.30
C LEU A 866 14.54 -4.15 -8.85
N ASN A 867 15.36 -3.28 -8.25
CA ASN A 867 15.58 -1.91 -8.71
C ASN A 867 16.87 -1.85 -9.51
N LEU A 868 16.80 -1.32 -10.74
CA LEU A 868 17.94 -1.10 -11.62
C LEU A 868 18.02 0.38 -11.96
N GLY A 869 19.14 1.02 -11.69
CA GLY A 869 19.37 2.43 -11.98
C GLY A 869 20.70 2.65 -12.70
N ALA A 870 20.72 3.60 -13.62
CA ALA A 870 21.94 4.06 -14.26
C ALA A 870 21.88 5.57 -14.56
N ASN A 871 23.02 6.25 -14.42
CA ASN A 871 23.15 7.67 -14.73
C ASN A 871 24.37 7.89 -15.65
N TYR A 872 24.17 8.68 -16.71
CA TYR A 872 25.23 9.02 -17.68
C TYR A 872 25.02 10.42 -18.23
N LYS A 873 25.97 11.35 -18.00
CA LYS A 873 25.99 12.71 -18.57
C LYS A 873 24.64 13.45 -18.51
N GLY A 874 23.96 13.40 -17.36
CA GLY A 874 22.66 14.04 -17.17
C GLY A 874 21.45 13.16 -17.53
N PHE A 875 21.62 12.06 -18.26
CA PHE A 875 20.59 11.04 -18.44
C PHE A 875 20.49 10.15 -17.21
N SER A 876 19.30 9.82 -16.80
CA SER A 876 19.01 8.88 -15.72
C SER A 876 17.94 7.88 -16.15
N ILE A 877 18.13 6.62 -15.80
CA ILE A 877 17.14 5.56 -15.94
C ILE A 877 16.96 4.86 -14.60
N SER A 878 15.72 4.57 -14.22
CA SER A 878 15.40 3.75 -13.07
C SER A 878 14.24 2.82 -13.42
N LEU A 879 14.40 1.52 -13.13
CA LEU A 879 13.43 0.48 -13.39
C LEU A 879 13.16 -0.27 -12.08
N LEU A 880 11.90 -0.57 -11.77
CA LEU A 880 11.49 -1.46 -10.68
C LEU A 880 10.71 -2.64 -11.24
N PHE A 881 11.24 -3.83 -11.07
CA PHE A 881 10.50 -5.08 -11.23
C PHE A 881 10.01 -5.55 -9.87
N GLN A 882 8.72 -5.89 -9.78
CA GLN A 882 8.09 -6.44 -8.58
C GLN A 882 7.55 -7.83 -8.87
N GLY A 883 7.85 -8.80 -8.00
CA GLY A 883 7.27 -10.14 -8.01
C GLY A 883 6.51 -10.40 -6.72
N ALA A 884 5.35 -11.05 -6.82
CA ALA A 884 4.56 -11.53 -5.70
C ALA A 884 4.17 -12.99 -5.94
N PHE A 885 4.38 -13.85 -4.93
CA PHE A 885 4.25 -15.30 -5.05
C PHE A 885 3.61 -15.89 -3.80
N GLY A 886 3.10 -17.13 -3.92
CA GLY A 886 2.65 -17.93 -2.80
C GLY A 886 1.28 -17.52 -2.27
N TYR A 887 0.36 -17.13 -3.14
CA TYR A 887 -1.03 -16.82 -2.81
C TYR A 887 -1.97 -17.25 -3.94
N SER A 888 -3.26 -17.37 -3.63
CA SER A 888 -4.30 -17.75 -4.57
C SER A 888 -5.46 -16.78 -4.54
N PHE A 889 -6.10 -16.57 -5.70
CA PHE A 889 -7.36 -15.86 -5.79
C PHE A 889 -8.48 -16.79 -6.21
N SER A 890 -9.67 -16.56 -5.65
CA SER A 890 -10.91 -17.15 -6.13
C SER A 890 -11.43 -16.35 -7.33
N VAL A 891 -11.87 -17.07 -8.36
CA VAL A 891 -12.58 -16.51 -9.52
C VAL A 891 -14.10 -16.61 -9.39
N VAL A 892 -14.59 -16.78 -8.17
CA VAL A 892 -16.02 -16.84 -7.84
C VAL A 892 -16.69 -15.48 -8.00
N GLY A 893 -17.97 -15.48 -8.36
CA GLY A 893 -18.81 -14.30 -8.46
C GLY A 893 -19.12 -13.92 -9.91
N THR A 894 -19.49 -12.65 -10.15
CA THR A 894 -19.90 -12.15 -11.47
C THR A 894 -18.79 -12.13 -12.52
N GLY A 895 -17.56 -12.56 -12.21
CA GLY A 895 -16.42 -12.51 -13.12
C GLY A 895 -16.26 -13.70 -14.07
N ILE A 896 -16.77 -14.89 -13.74
CA ILE A 896 -16.46 -16.12 -14.50
C ILE A 896 -17.62 -17.15 -14.57
N GLU A 897 -18.57 -17.15 -13.62
CA GLU A 897 -19.65 -18.14 -13.62
C GLU A 897 -20.64 -17.88 -14.76
N THR A 898 -20.93 -18.89 -15.56
CA THR A 898 -21.90 -18.79 -16.66
C THR A 898 -23.28 -18.34 -16.16
N PHE A 899 -24.00 -17.54 -16.95
CA PHE A 899 -25.30 -16.93 -16.64
C PHE A 899 -25.31 -15.96 -15.44
N GLN A 900 -24.21 -15.86 -14.71
CA GLN A 900 -23.95 -14.82 -13.71
C GLN A 900 -23.03 -13.75 -14.29
N SER A 901 -22.00 -14.20 -15.04
CA SER A 901 -21.04 -13.36 -15.74
C SER A 901 -21.25 -13.35 -17.23
N GLN A 902 -20.83 -12.29 -17.90
CA GLN A 902 -20.68 -12.28 -19.36
C GLN A 902 -19.81 -13.44 -19.83
N PHE A 903 -20.17 -14.03 -20.96
CA PHE A 903 -19.36 -15.08 -21.56
C PHE A 903 -18.02 -14.55 -22.04
N GLN A 904 -16.96 -15.29 -21.72
CA GLN A 904 -15.56 -14.95 -21.98
C GLN A 904 -14.87 -16.06 -22.81
N PRO A 905 -13.71 -15.83 -23.40
CA PRO A 905 -12.99 -16.86 -24.19
C PRO A 905 -12.75 -18.18 -23.44
N VAL A 906 -12.57 -18.15 -22.10
CA VAL A 906 -12.38 -19.37 -21.30
C VAL A 906 -13.59 -20.30 -21.36
N HIS A 907 -14.81 -19.80 -21.59
CA HIS A 907 -16.01 -20.62 -21.75
C HIS A 907 -16.03 -21.38 -23.10
N GLN A 908 -15.25 -20.96 -24.09
CA GLN A 908 -15.07 -21.72 -25.31
C GLN A 908 -14.17 -22.95 -25.10
N GLU A 909 -13.36 -22.97 -24.01
CA GLU A 909 -12.53 -24.11 -23.59
C GLU A 909 -13.30 -25.06 -22.65
N ARG A 910 -14.65 -25.02 -22.67
CA ARG A 910 -15.52 -25.88 -21.83
C ARG A 910 -15.40 -27.33 -22.25
N TRP A 911 -15.80 -28.19 -21.33
CA TRP A 911 -15.89 -29.59 -21.59
C TRP A 911 -17.00 -29.91 -22.63
N THR A 912 -16.64 -30.65 -23.67
CA THR A 912 -17.50 -31.32 -24.61
C THR A 912 -16.96 -32.75 -24.82
N PRO A 913 -17.71 -33.69 -25.34
CA PRO A 913 -17.20 -35.05 -25.63
C PRO A 913 -15.92 -35.02 -26.49
N GLU A 914 -15.83 -34.09 -27.44
CA GLU A 914 -14.68 -33.93 -28.36
C GLU A 914 -13.47 -33.28 -27.70
N GLN A 915 -13.68 -32.45 -26.66
CA GLN A 915 -12.62 -31.67 -25.96
C GLN A 915 -12.35 -32.20 -24.55
N ALA A 916 -12.92 -33.32 -24.13
CA ALA A 916 -12.89 -33.81 -22.75
C ALA A 916 -11.47 -33.87 -22.16
N ALA A 917 -10.46 -34.25 -22.93
CA ALA A 917 -9.07 -34.38 -22.47
C ALA A 917 -8.37 -33.04 -22.17
N ASN A 918 -8.82 -31.94 -22.78
CA ASN A 918 -8.17 -30.62 -22.71
C ASN A 918 -9.08 -29.52 -22.17
N ALA A 919 -10.25 -29.89 -21.64
CA ALA A 919 -11.23 -28.94 -21.13
C ALA A 919 -10.66 -28.14 -19.96
N ALA A 920 -10.70 -26.81 -20.08
CA ALA A 920 -10.28 -25.87 -19.04
C ALA A 920 -11.46 -25.25 -18.27
N PHE A 921 -12.70 -25.62 -18.62
CA PHE A 921 -13.95 -25.20 -18.00
C PHE A 921 -14.95 -26.36 -18.01
N PRO A 922 -15.85 -26.50 -17.02
CA PRO A 922 -16.83 -27.58 -17.02
C PRO A 922 -17.86 -27.43 -18.15
N ARG A 923 -18.72 -28.43 -18.35
CA ARG A 923 -19.85 -28.30 -19.27
C ARG A 923 -20.68 -27.08 -18.93
N LEU A 924 -21.26 -26.46 -19.93
CA LEU A 924 -22.14 -25.30 -19.72
C LEU A 924 -23.51 -25.79 -19.23
N THR A 925 -24.07 -25.03 -18.30
CA THR A 925 -25.42 -25.19 -17.76
C THR A 925 -26.03 -23.85 -17.47
N SER A 926 -27.33 -23.70 -17.66
CA SER A 926 -28.11 -22.50 -17.31
C SER A 926 -28.51 -22.47 -15.82
N ASN A 927 -28.31 -23.59 -15.10
CA ASN A 927 -28.67 -23.73 -13.70
C ASN A 927 -27.54 -23.25 -12.77
N PRO A 928 -27.77 -22.19 -11.94
CA PRO A 928 -26.69 -21.56 -11.16
C PRO A 928 -26.27 -22.39 -9.93
N THR A 929 -27.01 -23.41 -9.51
CA THR A 929 -26.80 -24.18 -8.27
C THR A 929 -26.28 -25.58 -8.51
N THR A 930 -25.82 -25.92 -9.72
CA THR A 930 -25.21 -27.21 -10.02
C THR A 930 -23.89 -27.41 -9.30
N VAL A 931 -23.35 -28.64 -9.38
CA VAL A 931 -22.02 -28.98 -8.83
C VAL A 931 -20.88 -28.21 -9.46
N ASN A 932 -21.10 -27.52 -10.58
CA ASN A 932 -20.15 -26.63 -11.24
C ASN A 932 -20.14 -25.22 -10.62
N SER A 933 -21.07 -24.89 -9.73
CA SER A 933 -21.13 -23.59 -9.09
C SER A 933 -20.00 -23.40 -8.10
N ALA A 934 -19.15 -22.40 -8.32
CA ALA A 934 -18.10 -22.03 -7.39
C ALA A 934 -18.63 -21.50 -6.05
N ARG A 935 -19.87 -20.99 -6.00
CA ARG A 935 -20.52 -20.49 -4.76
C ARG A 935 -20.97 -21.62 -3.87
N THR A 936 -21.55 -22.67 -4.46
CA THR A 936 -22.07 -23.84 -3.73
C THR A 936 -20.95 -24.83 -3.44
N TYR A 937 -20.12 -25.11 -4.45
CA TYR A 937 -19.03 -26.09 -4.38
C TYR A 937 -17.68 -25.44 -4.61
N MET A 938 -17.29 -24.51 -3.70
CA MET A 938 -15.97 -23.92 -3.72
C MET A 938 -14.89 -24.99 -3.72
N SER A 939 -14.03 -24.99 -4.74
CA SER A 939 -12.99 -26.00 -4.92
C SER A 939 -11.68 -25.38 -5.37
N ASP A 940 -10.61 -26.16 -5.36
CA ASP A 940 -9.31 -25.74 -5.88
C ASP A 940 -9.29 -25.51 -7.41
N PHE A 941 -10.30 -26.01 -8.15
CA PHE A 941 -10.53 -25.65 -9.54
C PHE A 941 -10.77 -24.14 -9.71
N TRP A 942 -11.46 -23.49 -8.76
CA TRP A 942 -11.81 -22.08 -8.78
C TRP A 942 -10.79 -21.19 -8.07
N LEU A 943 -9.70 -21.80 -7.51
CA LEU A 943 -8.59 -21.09 -6.87
C LEU A 943 -7.40 -21.04 -7.80
N ILE A 944 -7.07 -19.86 -8.30
CA ILE A 944 -5.98 -19.66 -9.24
C ILE A 944 -4.73 -19.18 -8.51
N ASP A 945 -3.57 -19.77 -8.84
CA ASP A 945 -2.26 -19.24 -8.42
C ASP A 945 -2.04 -17.85 -9.03
N ALA A 946 -2.16 -16.83 -8.21
CA ALA A 946 -2.15 -15.41 -8.62
C ALA A 946 -0.74 -14.80 -8.69
N ARG A 947 0.32 -15.63 -8.67
CA ARG A 947 1.71 -15.13 -8.80
C ARG A 947 1.90 -14.27 -10.05
N TYR A 948 2.70 -13.23 -9.89
CA TYR A 948 3.05 -12.35 -11.00
C TYR A 948 4.46 -11.77 -10.87
N VAL A 949 4.98 -11.31 -12.01
CA VAL A 949 6.09 -10.37 -12.10
C VAL A 949 5.61 -9.15 -12.88
N ARG A 950 5.92 -7.94 -12.39
CA ARG A 950 5.45 -6.69 -12.97
C ARG A 950 6.60 -5.70 -13.13
N LEU A 951 6.72 -5.07 -14.31
CA LEU A 951 7.49 -3.85 -14.46
C LEU A 951 6.68 -2.71 -13.84
N LYS A 952 6.97 -2.47 -12.55
CA LYS A 952 6.17 -1.62 -11.67
C LYS A 952 6.39 -0.14 -11.94
N THR A 953 7.66 0.30 -12.06
CA THR A 953 7.98 1.69 -12.37
C THR A 953 9.10 1.80 -13.40
N ILE A 954 8.99 2.84 -14.23
CA ILE A 954 10.04 3.35 -15.09
C ILE A 954 10.18 4.85 -14.82
N ASP A 955 11.40 5.34 -14.69
CA ASP A 955 11.73 6.77 -14.71
C ASP A 955 12.90 6.98 -15.69
N LEU A 956 12.66 7.76 -16.73
CA LEU A 956 13.66 8.18 -17.71
C LEU A 956 13.80 9.71 -17.60
N GLY A 957 14.94 10.21 -17.19
CA GLY A 957 15.12 11.63 -16.95
C GLY A 957 16.34 12.21 -17.67
N TYR A 958 16.27 13.48 -17.99
CA TYR A 958 17.39 14.26 -18.49
C TYR A 958 17.53 15.56 -17.73
N GLN A 959 18.65 15.72 -17.07
CA GLN A 959 19.04 16.96 -16.38
C GLN A 959 19.63 17.93 -17.40
N LEU A 960 18.97 19.07 -17.59
CA LEU A 960 19.45 20.09 -18.50
C LEU A 960 20.79 20.69 -18.01
N PRO A 961 21.80 20.82 -18.87
CA PRO A 961 23.05 21.47 -18.49
C PRO A 961 22.84 22.94 -18.06
N SER A 962 23.51 23.37 -17.02
CA SER A 962 23.37 24.71 -16.44
C SER A 962 23.61 25.83 -17.46
N ARG A 963 24.45 25.59 -18.48
CA ARG A 963 24.71 26.52 -19.57
C ARG A 963 23.50 26.81 -20.49
N TRP A 964 22.49 25.95 -20.47
CA TRP A 964 21.25 26.13 -21.26
C TRP A 964 20.14 26.80 -20.44
N LEU A 965 20.38 26.96 -19.14
CA LEU A 965 19.36 27.51 -18.23
C LEU A 965 19.45 29.03 -18.16
N PRO A 966 18.31 29.74 -18.16
CA PRO A 966 18.26 31.16 -17.82
C PRO A 966 18.89 31.44 -16.45
N ARG A 967 19.45 32.64 -16.25
CA ARG A 967 20.13 33.01 -14.98
C ARG A 967 19.28 32.88 -13.72
N ARG A 968 17.94 32.88 -13.85
CA ARG A 968 16.99 32.75 -12.75
C ARG A 968 16.74 31.30 -12.33
N LEU A 969 17.14 30.32 -13.16
CA LEU A 969 16.97 28.91 -12.88
C LEU A 969 18.25 28.31 -12.30
N ASN A 970 18.09 27.45 -11.29
CA ASN A 970 19.18 26.71 -10.69
C ASN A 970 19.35 25.34 -11.37
N ASN A 971 18.23 24.65 -11.59
CA ASN A 971 18.21 23.37 -12.28
C ASN A 971 16.89 23.19 -13.08
N ALA A 972 16.91 22.30 -14.07
CA ALA A 972 15.71 21.85 -14.77
C ALA A 972 15.91 20.39 -15.20
N ARG A 973 14.92 19.53 -14.94
CA ARG A 973 14.88 18.12 -15.33
C ARG A 973 13.61 17.84 -16.13
N LEU A 974 13.75 17.24 -17.30
CA LEU A 974 12.66 16.64 -18.07
C LEU A 974 12.67 15.16 -17.80
N TYR A 975 11.50 14.56 -17.67
CA TYR A 975 11.40 13.11 -17.40
C TYR A 975 10.09 12.51 -17.92
N LEU A 976 10.19 11.23 -18.26
CA LEU A 976 9.04 10.36 -18.52
C LEU A 976 9.00 9.31 -17.40
N SER A 977 7.86 9.17 -16.75
CA SER A 977 7.64 8.16 -15.73
C SER A 977 6.45 7.27 -16.05
N ALA A 978 6.57 5.99 -15.75
CA ALA A 978 5.49 5.03 -15.95
C ALA A 978 5.28 4.16 -14.70
N TYR A 979 4.06 3.65 -14.54
CA TYR A 979 3.63 2.81 -13.43
C TYR A 979 2.76 1.65 -13.94
N ASN A 980 2.96 0.43 -13.40
CA ASN A 980 2.24 -0.80 -13.77
C ASN A 980 2.29 -1.11 -15.29
N LEU A 981 3.42 -0.92 -15.95
CA LEU A 981 3.47 -0.92 -17.41
C LEU A 981 3.23 -2.30 -18.03
N LEU A 982 3.91 -3.33 -17.52
CA LEU A 982 3.82 -4.71 -18.01
C LEU A 982 3.60 -5.65 -16.82
N THR A 983 2.76 -6.67 -17.00
CA THR A 983 2.49 -7.71 -16.00
C THR A 983 2.51 -9.08 -16.68
N TRP A 984 3.26 -10.01 -16.10
CA TRP A 984 3.32 -11.42 -16.46
C TRP A 984 2.73 -12.25 -15.34
N THR A 985 1.69 -13.01 -15.61
CA THR A 985 0.95 -13.79 -14.59
C THR A 985 0.23 -15.00 -15.21
N ASN A 986 0.00 -16.04 -14.42
CA ASN A 986 -0.85 -17.17 -14.80
C ASN A 986 -2.34 -16.78 -14.85
N TYR A 987 -2.69 -15.62 -14.34
CA TYR A 987 -4.06 -15.10 -14.27
C TYR A 987 -4.57 -14.53 -15.61
N ASP A 988 -3.71 -14.50 -16.63
CA ASP A 988 -3.99 -13.86 -17.93
C ASP A 988 -5.20 -14.46 -18.65
N LYS A 989 -5.46 -15.77 -18.50
CA LYS A 989 -6.62 -16.42 -19.16
C LYS A 989 -7.96 -15.89 -18.67
N TYR A 990 -8.01 -15.35 -17.45
CA TYR A 990 -9.22 -14.73 -16.87
C TYR A 990 -9.30 -13.22 -17.11
N GLN A 991 -8.37 -12.65 -17.88
CA GLN A 991 -8.30 -11.23 -18.24
C GLN A 991 -8.38 -10.26 -17.06
N GLN A 992 -7.87 -10.66 -15.91
CA GLN A 992 -7.95 -9.91 -14.66
C GLN A 992 -6.55 -9.53 -14.14
N ASP A 993 -6.49 -8.52 -13.25
CA ASP A 993 -5.26 -8.12 -12.57
C ASP A 993 -5.03 -9.01 -11.32
N PRO A 994 -3.84 -9.59 -11.13
CA PRO A 994 -3.54 -10.47 -10.00
C PRO A 994 -3.52 -9.76 -8.62
N GLU A 995 -3.62 -8.43 -8.55
CA GLU A 995 -3.74 -7.67 -7.30
C GLU A 995 -5.20 -7.34 -6.93
N VAL A 996 -6.18 -7.63 -7.79
CA VAL A 996 -7.61 -7.36 -7.54
C VAL A 996 -8.12 -8.24 -6.40
N ALA A 997 -9.15 -7.75 -5.68
CA ALA A 997 -9.73 -8.49 -4.56
C ALA A 997 -10.32 -9.83 -5.01
N SER A 998 -10.04 -10.89 -4.25
CA SER A 998 -10.46 -12.26 -4.55
C SER A 998 -11.98 -12.43 -4.67
N ASN A 999 -12.76 -11.65 -3.91
CA ASN A 999 -14.22 -11.78 -3.90
C ASN A 999 -14.92 -11.01 -5.01
N SER A 1000 -14.21 -10.20 -5.74
CA SER A 1000 -14.78 -9.33 -6.78
C SER A 1000 -14.74 -9.97 -8.16
N ALA A 1001 -14.04 -11.08 -8.30
CA ALA A 1001 -13.94 -11.90 -9.52
C ALA A 1001 -13.84 -11.10 -10.83
N GLY A 1002 -13.19 -9.95 -10.80
CA GLY A 1002 -12.98 -9.05 -11.93
C GLY A 1002 -13.98 -7.91 -12.05
N ASP A 1003 -14.99 -7.84 -11.23
CA ASP A 1003 -15.97 -6.73 -11.23
C ASP A 1003 -15.48 -5.48 -10.48
N ALA A 1004 -14.28 -5.52 -9.88
CA ALA A 1004 -13.67 -4.35 -9.26
C ALA A 1004 -13.14 -3.35 -10.31
N TYR A 1005 -13.09 -2.07 -9.97
CA TYR A 1005 -12.49 -1.06 -10.84
C TYR A 1005 -11.02 -1.40 -11.11
N ILE A 1006 -10.70 -1.63 -12.39
CA ILE A 1006 -9.43 -2.22 -12.83
C ILE A 1006 -8.26 -1.31 -12.48
N ASN A 1007 -7.14 -1.90 -12.02
CA ASN A 1007 -5.89 -1.19 -11.77
C ASN A 1007 -5.39 -0.52 -13.04
N GLN A 1008 -4.77 0.66 -12.85
CA GLN A 1008 -4.33 1.50 -13.97
C GLN A 1008 -2.85 1.36 -14.22
N ARG A 1009 -2.47 1.30 -15.50
CA ARG A 1009 -1.14 1.71 -15.95
C ARG A 1009 -1.15 3.21 -16.19
N VAL A 1010 -0.07 3.86 -15.83
CA VAL A 1010 0.04 5.32 -15.93
C VAL A 1010 1.34 5.66 -16.65
N VAL A 1011 1.28 6.64 -17.55
CA VAL A 1011 2.47 7.21 -18.22
C VAL A 1011 2.38 8.72 -18.13
N ASN A 1012 3.35 9.35 -17.46
CA ASN A 1012 3.43 10.80 -17.27
C ASN A 1012 4.67 11.37 -17.94
N LEU A 1013 4.52 12.52 -18.55
CA LEU A 1013 5.61 13.43 -18.91
C LEU A 1013 5.69 14.52 -17.84
N GLY A 1014 6.88 14.79 -17.35
CA GLY A 1014 7.08 15.76 -16.28
C GLY A 1014 8.25 16.71 -16.51
N ILE A 1015 8.14 17.89 -15.90
CA ILE A 1015 9.22 18.87 -15.78
C ILE A 1015 9.38 19.29 -14.32
N GLN A 1016 10.61 19.34 -13.86
CA GLN A 1016 10.99 19.87 -12.55
C GLN A 1016 11.93 21.04 -12.75
N ILE A 1017 11.63 22.18 -12.12
CA ILE A 1017 12.35 23.42 -12.24
C ILE A 1017 12.70 23.94 -10.85
N GLY A 1018 13.97 24.22 -10.59
CA GLY A 1018 14.43 24.93 -9.40
C GLY A 1018 14.81 26.37 -9.75
N PHE A 1019 14.27 27.33 -8.99
CA PHE A 1019 14.58 28.75 -9.12
C PHE A 1019 15.66 29.13 -8.11
N LYS A 1020 16.47 30.18 -8.48
CA LYS A 1020 17.49 30.75 -7.59
C LYS A 1020 16.87 31.65 -6.56
#